data_c2531f22dd1e97932d8bc0311bf27816
#
_entry.id   c2531f22dd1e97932d8bc0311bf27816
#
_cell.length_a   1.000
_cell.length_b   1.000
_cell.length_c   1.000
_cell.angle_alpha   90.00
_cell.angle_beta   90.00
_cell.angle_gamma   90.00
#
_symmetry.space_group_name_H-M   'P 1'
#
loop_
_entity.id
_entity.type
_entity.pdbx_description
1 polymer ?
#
loop_
_entity_poly.entity_id
_entity_poly.type
_entity_poly.pdbx_seq_one_letter_code
_entity_poly.pdbx_strand_id
1 'polypeptide(L)'
;MSDFLVRGTLAKLDPAVDELIRIESERQYRKLILIPSESSAPRAVLEALGSRLQNLYAEGYPDPETRRMSEEEILDYPARLGHFRRYSDPRYYKGVEYADVIEALARRRCAEAFAIPEIPADEIFVNVQPLSGTPANTAVYDALVEPGDTVMGLNLLHGGHLTHGSPANRSGKWYKIVGYIVDPETEKINYDATEALAREHRPKMIIAGYTSYPWAPDWKRFRQIADSVGAYLVADIAHVAGMVIAGAYPSPLGHAHVVTFTTHKTLCGPRGACVLTLDPVLSRKIDRGVFPGEQGGPHVNVFAALAVALKIARTDKFHTLQHQIVRNAKRLSDSLSSNGLRIAYGGTDTHLLNVDCKSIRAPDGTPLSGDIAARVLDLAGIVANRNTIPGDPSAGKASGVRMGTPWVTQRGLREKEMDRLAEAIAQVLKGCHPFRRAGKKGPILRARIDFEAMEDARIKVRDLAEKAGIDFRPGRHGYPHFFFLDDPAPKNKYARIVLRGRHAETFLYWATTNDVYALKPGRTQATHLPLPDGDCEAALERKVGEFILTVPSPRANIALAWLRALSDGYVRFDEDLARKLPGPVAVDLAGGASALPKTTGPSVDNTRPYYVPSFQAEPGAALPDFSWEPAAEPAVRPTPLYETHKALGAKMTAFAGWEMPLWYSGMMDEHLAVRNAAGLFDVTHMGVWDAKGEGACAFLDSLCANEVAALAPGQSLYTHFLDPDGRVIDDLMIYCRGRDDYLIVVNAANDEKDWAWVNAVREGKVCIDRERPGARAPGRNGVVLRNLRDRTSGTDMRVDIALQGPASTKI
;
A
#
# COMPACT_ATOMS: atom_id res chain seq x y z
N MET A 1 -1.87 -36.48 27.58
CA MET A 1 -2.19 -35.63 26.41
C MET A 1 -2.28 -34.21 26.87
N SER A 2 -1.51 -33.34 26.27
CA SER A 2 -1.57 -31.92 26.66
C SER A 2 -2.89 -31.32 26.22
N ASP A 3 -3.55 -30.65 27.15
CA ASP A 3 -4.87 -30.03 27.00
C ASP A 3 -4.82 -28.65 26.24
N PHE A 4 -3.65 -28.31 25.70
CA PHE A 4 -3.39 -27.01 25.08
C PHE A 4 -4.28 -26.72 23.86
N LEU A 5 -4.69 -27.75 23.12
CA LEU A 5 -5.55 -27.58 21.92
C LEU A 5 -6.91 -26.95 22.23
N VAL A 6 -7.43 -27.16 23.45
CA VAL A 6 -8.76 -26.65 23.84
C VAL A 6 -8.73 -25.65 24.99
N ARG A 7 -7.65 -25.53 25.74
CA ARG A 7 -7.55 -24.71 26.94
C ARG A 7 -6.43 -23.67 26.90
N GLY A 8 -5.61 -23.65 25.83
CA GLY A 8 -4.57 -22.66 25.67
C GLY A 8 -5.14 -21.28 25.36
N THR A 9 -4.53 -20.23 25.92
CA THR A 9 -4.83 -18.85 25.54
C THR A 9 -3.93 -18.40 24.41
N LEU A 10 -4.36 -17.42 23.59
CA LEU A 10 -3.57 -16.89 22.48
C LEU A 10 -2.17 -16.46 22.92
N ALA A 11 -2.08 -15.68 23.98
CA ALA A 11 -0.80 -15.18 24.51
C ALA A 11 0.19 -16.30 24.92
N LYS A 12 -0.31 -17.49 25.25
CA LYS A 12 0.53 -18.66 25.62
C LYS A 12 0.89 -19.52 24.41
N LEU A 13 -0.04 -19.66 23.45
CA LEU A 13 0.13 -20.53 22.29
C LEU A 13 0.87 -19.83 21.16
N ASP A 14 0.56 -18.57 20.91
CA ASP A 14 1.17 -17.77 19.86
C ASP A 14 1.34 -16.31 20.31
N PRO A 15 2.40 -16.05 21.09
CA PRO A 15 2.67 -14.70 21.56
C PRO A 15 2.94 -13.71 20.42
N ALA A 16 3.38 -14.15 19.25
CA ALA A 16 3.62 -13.27 18.11
C ALA A 16 2.30 -12.72 17.52
N VAL A 17 1.28 -13.57 17.39
CA VAL A 17 -0.05 -13.14 16.94
C VAL A 17 -0.73 -12.25 18.00
N ASP A 18 -0.60 -12.58 19.29
CA ASP A 18 -1.10 -11.75 20.39
C ASP A 18 -0.49 -10.35 20.34
N GLU A 19 0.82 -10.27 20.12
CA GLU A 19 1.56 -9.02 19.98
C GLU A 19 1.08 -8.19 18.75
N LEU A 20 0.93 -8.83 17.59
CA LEU A 20 0.42 -8.16 16.39
C LEU A 20 -0.98 -7.57 16.58
N ILE A 21 -1.85 -8.26 17.32
CA ILE A 21 -3.19 -7.77 17.65
C ILE A 21 -3.09 -6.55 18.59
N ARG A 22 -2.16 -6.53 19.53
CA ARG A 22 -1.93 -5.37 20.41
C ARG A 22 -1.40 -4.17 19.64
N ILE A 23 -0.44 -4.38 18.74
CA ILE A 23 0.09 -3.33 17.87
C ILE A 23 -1.02 -2.75 16.98
N GLU A 24 -1.85 -3.61 16.37
CA GLU A 24 -2.97 -3.14 15.55
C GLU A 24 -4.00 -2.36 16.39
N SER A 25 -4.28 -2.79 17.61
CA SER A 25 -5.14 -2.06 18.53
C SER A 25 -4.58 -0.68 18.88
N GLU A 26 -3.26 -0.57 19.11
CA GLU A 26 -2.59 0.72 19.30
C GLU A 26 -2.70 1.60 18.06
N ARG A 27 -2.49 1.05 16.86
CA ARG A 27 -2.66 1.78 15.61
C ARG A 27 -4.06 2.37 15.46
N GLN A 28 -5.10 1.56 15.72
CA GLN A 28 -6.49 2.02 15.66
C GLN A 28 -6.82 3.09 16.69
N TYR A 29 -6.20 3.02 17.85
CA TYR A 29 -6.36 4.04 18.90
C TYR A 29 -5.72 5.38 18.52
N ARG A 30 -4.49 5.34 17.97
CA ARG A 30 -3.68 6.55 17.74
C ARG A 30 -3.92 7.24 16.40
N LYS A 31 -4.45 6.52 15.40
CA LYS A 31 -4.79 7.10 14.09
C LYS A 31 -6.24 7.52 14.00
N LEU A 32 -6.52 8.51 13.15
CA LEU A 32 -7.88 8.90 12.76
C LEU A 32 -8.23 8.16 11.47
N ILE A 33 -9.12 7.18 11.58
CA ILE A 33 -9.51 6.34 10.44
C ILE A 33 -10.68 7.00 9.73
N LEU A 34 -10.45 7.38 8.47
CA LEU A 34 -11.43 7.99 7.57
C LEU A 34 -11.78 7.07 6.38
N ILE A 35 -11.60 5.77 6.52
CA ILE A 35 -12.07 4.82 5.52
C ILE A 35 -13.59 4.67 5.64
N PRO A 36 -14.39 5.06 4.62
CA PRO A 36 -15.87 5.06 4.74
C PRO A 36 -16.49 3.70 5.01
N SER A 37 -15.79 2.63 4.66
CA SER A 37 -16.21 1.25 4.83
C SER A 37 -15.74 0.61 6.14
N GLU A 38 -15.08 1.37 7.02
CA GLU A 38 -14.60 0.88 8.31
C GLU A 38 -15.41 1.51 9.45
N SER A 39 -15.73 0.66 10.42
CA SER A 39 -16.42 1.03 11.67
C SER A 39 -15.84 0.21 12.83
N SER A 40 -15.83 0.78 14.02
CA SER A 40 -15.53 0.02 15.22
C SER A 40 -16.73 -0.86 15.57
N ALA A 41 -16.56 -2.17 15.54
CA ALA A 41 -17.61 -3.09 15.98
C ALA A 41 -17.78 -2.95 17.52
N PRO A 42 -19.03 -2.83 18.03
CA PRO A 42 -19.29 -2.83 19.45
C PRO A 42 -18.74 -4.08 20.15
N ARG A 43 -18.27 -3.94 21.38
CA ARG A 43 -17.70 -5.06 22.15
C ARG A 43 -18.62 -6.28 22.21
N ALA A 44 -19.92 -6.08 22.41
CA ALA A 44 -20.89 -7.18 22.44
C ALA A 44 -20.97 -7.94 21.10
N VAL A 45 -20.74 -7.27 19.97
CA VAL A 45 -20.65 -7.90 18.64
C VAL A 45 -19.40 -8.77 18.56
N LEU A 46 -18.26 -8.30 19.05
CA LEU A 46 -16.99 -9.06 19.08
C LEU A 46 -17.07 -10.28 20.00
N GLU A 47 -17.73 -10.13 21.16
CA GLU A 47 -17.97 -11.25 22.09
C GLU A 47 -18.84 -12.34 21.45
N ALA A 48 -19.89 -11.95 20.72
CA ALA A 48 -20.73 -12.90 19.99
C ALA A 48 -19.99 -13.61 18.85
N LEU A 49 -19.11 -12.91 18.13
CA LEU A 49 -18.26 -13.49 17.09
C LEU A 49 -17.30 -14.55 17.65
N GLY A 50 -16.74 -14.34 18.84
CA GLY A 50 -15.86 -15.28 19.53
C GLY A 50 -16.60 -16.43 20.22
N SER A 51 -17.91 -16.58 20.02
CA SER A 51 -18.71 -17.60 20.68
C SER A 51 -18.51 -19.02 20.13
N ARG A 52 -18.94 -20.03 20.90
CA ARG A 52 -18.88 -21.45 20.49
C ARG A 52 -19.79 -21.80 19.32
N LEU A 53 -20.66 -20.90 18.88
CA LEU A 53 -21.45 -21.05 17.65
C LEU A 53 -20.56 -21.16 16.41
N GLN A 54 -19.29 -20.74 16.49
CA GLN A 54 -18.25 -20.99 15.49
C GLN A 54 -18.04 -22.49 15.17
N ASN A 55 -18.34 -23.37 16.12
CA ASN A 55 -18.09 -24.81 15.97
C ASN A 55 -19.17 -25.56 15.14
N LEU A 56 -20.31 -24.90 14.83
CA LEU A 56 -21.46 -25.53 14.19
C LEU A 56 -21.34 -25.54 12.66
N TYR A 57 -21.82 -26.65 12.08
CA TYR A 57 -22.06 -26.79 10.64
C TYR A 57 -23.57 -26.89 10.40
N ALA A 58 -24.16 -25.93 9.67
CA ALA A 58 -25.61 -25.74 9.66
C ALA A 58 -26.16 -25.34 8.25
N GLU A 59 -25.83 -26.16 7.23
CA GLU A 59 -26.37 -25.97 5.87
C GLU A 59 -27.88 -26.05 5.82
N GLY A 60 -28.50 -25.14 5.07
CA GLY A 60 -29.94 -24.99 4.97
C GLY A 60 -30.44 -23.72 5.66
N TYR A 61 -31.71 -23.64 5.93
CA TYR A 61 -32.42 -22.46 6.42
C TYR A 61 -33.32 -22.84 7.60
N PRO A 62 -33.63 -21.89 8.51
CA PRO A 62 -34.64 -22.13 9.55
C PRO A 62 -36.04 -22.36 8.94
N ASP A 63 -36.94 -22.93 9.75
CA ASP A 63 -38.32 -23.13 9.39
C ASP A 63 -38.95 -21.82 8.87
N PRO A 64 -39.58 -21.84 7.70
CA PRO A 64 -40.25 -20.66 7.11
C PRO A 64 -41.31 -20.00 8.03
N GLU A 65 -41.92 -20.77 8.95
CA GLU A 65 -42.88 -20.23 9.91
C GLU A 65 -42.25 -19.20 10.85
N THR A 66 -40.99 -19.34 11.18
CA THR A 66 -40.23 -18.44 12.07
C THR A 66 -40.19 -16.99 11.57
N ARG A 67 -40.42 -16.76 10.26
CA ARG A 67 -40.45 -15.42 9.67
C ARG A 67 -41.57 -14.55 10.27
N ARG A 68 -42.71 -15.15 10.60
CA ARG A 68 -43.86 -14.44 11.17
C ARG A 68 -43.91 -14.41 12.68
N MET A 69 -43.00 -15.12 13.35
CA MET A 69 -42.89 -15.14 14.81
C MET A 69 -42.37 -13.82 15.32
N SER A 70 -42.87 -13.36 16.46
CA SER A 70 -42.30 -12.29 17.24
C SER A 70 -40.94 -12.71 17.81
N GLU A 71 -40.12 -11.73 18.27
CA GLU A 71 -38.88 -12.02 18.97
C GLU A 71 -39.11 -12.91 20.22
N GLU A 72 -40.21 -12.71 20.93
CA GLU A 72 -40.59 -13.45 22.12
C GLU A 72 -40.91 -14.92 21.78
N GLU A 73 -41.67 -15.16 20.72
CA GLU A 73 -42.01 -16.52 20.23
C GLU A 73 -40.76 -17.26 19.72
N ILE A 74 -39.84 -16.59 19.03
CA ILE A 74 -38.55 -17.18 18.61
C ILE A 74 -37.71 -17.59 19.80
N LEU A 75 -37.72 -16.81 20.89
CA LEU A 75 -36.94 -17.04 22.10
C LEU A 75 -37.64 -17.92 23.13
N ASP A 76 -38.85 -18.41 22.87
CA ASP A 76 -39.45 -19.47 23.68
C ASP A 76 -38.76 -20.81 23.42
N TYR A 77 -37.59 -20.98 24.06
CA TYR A 77 -36.74 -22.14 23.84
C TYR A 77 -37.44 -23.47 24.10
N PRO A 78 -38.24 -23.65 25.19
CA PRO A 78 -39.00 -24.91 25.40
C PRO A 78 -39.92 -25.25 24.25
N ALA A 79 -40.72 -24.26 23.75
CA ALA A 79 -41.60 -24.47 22.63
C ALA A 79 -40.86 -24.80 21.34
N ARG A 80 -39.78 -24.01 21.04
CA ARG A 80 -38.96 -24.25 19.83
C ARG A 80 -38.26 -25.61 19.86
N LEU A 81 -37.65 -25.98 20.96
CA LEU A 81 -36.99 -27.29 21.09
C LEU A 81 -38.01 -28.44 21.03
N GLY A 82 -39.23 -28.28 21.57
CA GLY A 82 -40.31 -29.24 21.45
C GLY A 82 -40.73 -29.42 20.00
N HIS A 83 -40.83 -28.35 19.25
CA HIS A 83 -41.11 -28.37 17.80
C HIS A 83 -40.04 -29.11 17.00
N PHE A 84 -38.76 -28.80 17.20
CA PHE A 84 -37.64 -29.47 16.52
C PHE A 84 -37.54 -30.96 16.84
N ARG A 85 -37.80 -31.32 18.05
CA ARG A 85 -37.83 -32.76 18.44
C ARG A 85 -38.93 -33.54 17.74
N ARG A 86 -40.06 -32.91 17.51
CA ARG A 86 -41.20 -33.57 16.88
C ARG A 86 -41.09 -33.60 15.36
N TYR A 87 -40.76 -32.47 14.75
CA TYR A 87 -40.82 -32.29 13.29
C TYR A 87 -39.46 -32.27 12.62
N SER A 88 -38.41 -32.31 13.40
CA SER A 88 -37.01 -32.07 12.93
C SER A 88 -36.88 -30.67 12.33
N ASP A 89 -35.65 -30.15 12.27
CA ASP A 89 -35.38 -28.93 11.55
C ASP A 89 -35.15 -29.22 10.05
N PRO A 90 -35.40 -28.24 9.14
CA PRO A 90 -35.25 -28.44 7.70
C PRO A 90 -33.78 -28.44 7.21
N ARG A 91 -32.80 -28.23 8.10
CA ARG A 91 -31.39 -28.23 7.70
C ARG A 91 -30.88 -29.64 7.40
N TYR A 92 -29.81 -29.75 6.64
CA TYR A 92 -29.16 -31.03 6.34
C TYR A 92 -28.57 -31.69 7.61
N TYR A 93 -28.07 -30.85 8.53
CA TYR A 93 -27.46 -31.33 9.80
C TYR A 93 -28.47 -31.28 10.94
N LYS A 94 -28.43 -32.27 11.81
CA LYS A 94 -29.26 -32.39 13.01
C LYS A 94 -28.45 -32.05 14.27
N GLY A 95 -29.11 -31.65 15.35
CA GLY A 95 -28.45 -31.19 16.56
C GLY A 95 -27.94 -29.77 16.49
N VAL A 96 -28.55 -28.96 15.62
CA VAL A 96 -28.19 -27.53 15.36
C VAL A 96 -29.36 -26.57 15.64
N GLU A 97 -30.27 -26.97 16.52
CA GLU A 97 -31.51 -26.25 16.85
C GLU A 97 -31.26 -24.79 17.24
N TYR A 98 -30.17 -24.54 17.95
CA TYR A 98 -29.82 -23.17 18.33
C TYR A 98 -29.31 -22.34 17.14
N ALA A 99 -28.80 -22.96 16.07
CA ALA A 99 -28.48 -22.24 14.84
C ALA A 99 -29.78 -21.73 14.16
N ASP A 100 -30.86 -22.51 14.21
CA ASP A 100 -32.15 -22.07 13.70
C ASP A 100 -32.71 -20.90 14.51
N VAL A 101 -32.69 -21.00 15.84
CA VAL A 101 -33.17 -19.93 16.71
C VAL A 101 -32.40 -18.63 16.47
N ILE A 102 -31.06 -18.70 16.41
CA ILE A 102 -30.23 -17.49 16.26
C ILE A 102 -30.34 -16.89 14.85
N GLU A 103 -30.47 -17.73 13.80
CA GLU A 103 -30.68 -17.19 12.46
C GLU A 103 -32.08 -16.59 12.30
N ALA A 104 -33.13 -17.25 12.83
CA ALA A 104 -34.49 -16.70 12.84
C ALA A 104 -34.54 -15.35 13.57
N LEU A 105 -33.86 -15.24 14.72
CA LEU A 105 -33.75 -13.99 15.48
C LEU A 105 -33.04 -12.90 14.68
N ALA A 106 -31.93 -13.23 14.00
CA ALA A 106 -31.22 -12.26 13.15
C ALA A 106 -32.09 -11.78 11.97
N ARG A 107 -32.79 -12.69 11.30
CA ARG A 107 -33.73 -12.37 10.21
C ARG A 107 -34.86 -11.48 10.72
N ARG A 108 -35.49 -11.82 11.84
CA ARG A 108 -36.58 -11.03 12.45
C ARG A 108 -36.11 -9.62 12.80
N ARG A 109 -35.00 -9.48 13.51
CA ARG A 109 -34.43 -8.17 13.86
C ARG A 109 -34.03 -7.34 12.65
N CYS A 110 -33.57 -8.00 11.57
CA CYS A 110 -33.27 -7.33 10.30
C CYS A 110 -34.55 -6.79 9.66
N ALA A 111 -35.61 -7.60 9.56
CA ALA A 111 -36.92 -7.16 9.04
C ALA A 111 -37.49 -5.98 9.84
N GLU A 112 -37.46 -6.08 11.18
CA GLU A 112 -37.91 -5.00 12.07
C GLU A 112 -37.09 -3.71 11.98
N ALA A 113 -35.76 -3.83 11.75
CA ALA A 113 -34.90 -2.67 11.62
C ALA A 113 -35.14 -1.88 10.31
N PHE A 114 -35.54 -2.58 9.26
CA PHE A 114 -35.85 -1.97 7.95
C PHE A 114 -37.33 -1.66 7.72
N ALA A 115 -38.24 -2.13 8.61
CA ALA A 115 -39.65 -1.87 8.49
C ALA A 115 -39.96 -0.36 8.50
N ILE A 116 -40.93 0.03 7.66
CA ILE A 116 -41.49 1.40 7.60
C ILE A 116 -43.01 1.31 7.78
N PRO A 117 -43.71 2.41 8.06
CA PRO A 117 -45.16 2.36 8.30
C PRO A 117 -45.98 1.66 7.19
N GLU A 118 -45.56 1.82 5.95
CA GLU A 118 -46.20 1.24 4.76
C GLU A 118 -45.82 -0.23 4.48
N ILE A 119 -44.69 -0.71 5.08
CA ILE A 119 -44.15 -2.06 4.86
C ILE A 119 -43.73 -2.65 6.22
N PRO A 120 -44.61 -3.41 6.84
CA PRO A 120 -44.34 -4.04 8.14
C PRO A 120 -43.29 -5.16 8.00
N ALA A 121 -42.64 -5.48 9.12
CA ALA A 121 -41.59 -6.50 9.15
C ALA A 121 -42.02 -7.87 8.57
N ASP A 122 -43.27 -8.24 8.72
CA ASP A 122 -43.84 -9.50 8.23
C ASP A 122 -43.92 -9.60 6.70
N GLU A 123 -43.81 -8.50 6.01
CA GLU A 123 -43.73 -8.48 4.54
C GLU A 123 -42.33 -8.58 3.99
N ILE A 124 -41.30 -8.39 4.84
CA ILE A 124 -39.89 -8.36 4.46
C ILE A 124 -39.32 -9.76 4.55
N PHE A 125 -38.86 -10.31 3.44
CA PHE A 125 -38.06 -11.54 3.39
C PHE A 125 -36.60 -11.19 3.53
N VAL A 126 -35.88 -11.93 4.39
CA VAL A 126 -34.48 -11.65 4.75
C VAL A 126 -33.64 -12.89 4.60
N ASN A 127 -32.52 -12.78 3.90
CA ASN A 127 -31.43 -13.76 3.94
C ASN A 127 -30.19 -13.12 4.61
N VAL A 128 -29.67 -13.76 5.67
CA VAL A 128 -28.52 -13.27 6.47
C VAL A 128 -27.25 -14.11 6.29
N GLN A 129 -27.28 -15.08 5.37
CA GLN A 129 -26.19 -16.04 5.19
C GLN A 129 -25.03 -15.56 4.29
N PRO A 130 -25.17 -14.58 3.38
CA PRO A 130 -24.06 -14.18 2.54
C PRO A 130 -22.83 -13.78 3.36
N LEU A 131 -21.66 -14.34 3.03
CA LEU A 131 -20.40 -14.15 3.76
C LEU A 131 -19.84 -12.73 3.64
N SER A 132 -20.21 -12.03 2.57
CA SER A 132 -19.85 -10.61 2.36
C SER A 132 -20.71 -10.00 1.24
N GLY A 133 -20.50 -8.70 0.92
CA GLY A 133 -21.27 -8.02 -0.12
C GLY A 133 -21.11 -8.63 -1.52
N THR A 134 -19.91 -9.09 -1.90
CA THR A 134 -19.69 -9.73 -3.20
C THR A 134 -20.48 -11.03 -3.36
N PRO A 135 -20.41 -12.01 -2.43
CA PRO A 135 -21.29 -13.18 -2.46
C PRO A 135 -22.78 -12.83 -2.47
N ALA A 136 -23.22 -11.84 -1.68
CA ALA A 136 -24.63 -11.40 -1.69
C ALA A 136 -25.07 -10.93 -3.09
N ASN A 137 -24.28 -10.06 -3.72
CA ASN A 137 -24.57 -9.57 -5.06
C ASN A 137 -24.50 -10.71 -6.09
N THR A 138 -23.55 -11.65 -5.99
CA THR A 138 -23.45 -12.79 -6.90
C THR A 138 -24.68 -13.70 -6.79
N ALA A 139 -25.13 -13.99 -5.57
CA ALA A 139 -26.35 -14.78 -5.35
C ALA A 139 -27.60 -14.09 -5.94
N VAL A 140 -27.65 -12.74 -5.89
CA VAL A 140 -28.71 -11.97 -6.55
C VAL A 140 -28.59 -12.05 -8.08
N TYR A 141 -27.42 -12.01 -8.65
CA TYR A 141 -27.22 -12.26 -10.08
C TYR A 141 -27.74 -13.64 -10.48
N ASP A 142 -27.35 -14.71 -9.76
CA ASP A 142 -27.79 -16.08 -10.03
C ASP A 142 -29.32 -16.22 -9.92
N ALA A 143 -29.96 -15.44 -9.02
CA ALA A 143 -31.40 -15.49 -8.82
C ALA A 143 -32.22 -14.76 -9.91
N LEU A 144 -31.65 -13.73 -10.56
CA LEU A 144 -32.38 -12.77 -11.38
C LEU A 144 -32.03 -12.80 -12.87
N VAL A 145 -30.81 -13.18 -13.22
CA VAL A 145 -30.27 -13.06 -14.59
C VAL A 145 -29.40 -14.26 -14.98
N GLU A 146 -29.36 -14.55 -16.29
CA GLU A 146 -28.55 -15.64 -16.84
C GLU A 146 -27.23 -15.10 -17.39
N PRO A 147 -26.16 -15.91 -17.41
CA PRO A 147 -24.89 -15.53 -18.05
C PRO A 147 -25.13 -15.07 -19.50
N GLY A 148 -24.55 -13.91 -19.83
CA GLY A 148 -24.76 -13.25 -21.14
C GLY A 148 -25.88 -12.22 -21.19
N ASP A 149 -26.70 -12.12 -20.16
CA ASP A 149 -27.73 -11.06 -20.05
C ASP A 149 -27.05 -9.68 -19.87
N THR A 150 -27.79 -8.64 -20.25
CA THR A 150 -27.37 -7.26 -20.08
C THR A 150 -27.70 -6.77 -18.67
N VAL A 151 -26.69 -6.24 -17.98
CA VAL A 151 -26.79 -5.64 -16.65
C VAL A 151 -26.27 -4.21 -16.68
N MET A 152 -26.97 -3.31 -16.02
CA MET A 152 -26.64 -1.89 -15.97
C MET A 152 -26.29 -1.46 -14.55
N GLY A 153 -25.16 -0.74 -14.36
CA GLY A 153 -24.71 -0.23 -13.06
C GLY A 153 -23.89 1.03 -13.21
N LEU A 154 -23.64 1.75 -12.09
CA LEU A 154 -22.78 2.92 -12.12
C LEU A 154 -21.34 2.49 -12.47
N ASN A 155 -20.73 3.20 -13.42
CA ASN A 155 -19.34 2.95 -13.82
C ASN A 155 -18.40 3.05 -12.62
N LEU A 156 -17.43 2.11 -12.52
CA LEU A 156 -16.46 2.05 -11.44
C LEU A 156 -15.69 3.36 -11.23
N LEU A 157 -15.32 4.05 -12.32
CA LEU A 157 -14.58 5.31 -12.28
C LEU A 157 -15.42 6.48 -11.72
N HIS A 158 -16.74 6.32 -11.70
CA HIS A 158 -17.69 7.33 -11.24
C HIS A 158 -18.35 6.97 -9.89
N GLY A 159 -17.79 5.99 -9.18
CA GLY A 159 -18.24 5.62 -7.84
C GLY A 159 -19.00 4.31 -7.70
N GLY A 160 -19.12 3.51 -8.78
CA GLY A 160 -19.69 2.17 -8.74
C GLY A 160 -18.86 1.17 -7.94
N HIS A 161 -19.44 0.00 -7.64
CA HIS A 161 -18.72 -1.09 -6.98
C HIS A 161 -18.18 -2.11 -7.99
N LEU A 162 -17.14 -2.87 -7.60
CA LEU A 162 -16.56 -3.91 -8.46
C LEU A 162 -17.60 -4.92 -8.96
N THR A 163 -18.60 -5.28 -8.12
CA THR A 163 -19.66 -6.21 -8.47
C THR A 163 -20.72 -5.63 -9.39
N HIS A 164 -20.65 -4.35 -9.76
CA HIS A 164 -21.57 -3.70 -10.67
C HIS A 164 -21.09 -3.72 -12.13
N GLY A 165 -20.17 -4.64 -12.45
CA GLY A 165 -19.72 -4.87 -13.82
C GLY A 165 -18.25 -4.60 -14.10
N SER A 166 -17.37 -4.54 -13.08
CA SER A 166 -15.94 -4.43 -13.31
C SER A 166 -15.40 -5.62 -14.11
N PRO A 167 -14.59 -5.40 -15.18
CA PRO A 167 -13.98 -6.50 -15.95
C PRO A 167 -13.11 -7.46 -15.13
N ALA A 168 -12.62 -7.01 -13.97
CA ALA A 168 -11.87 -7.86 -13.05
C ALA A 168 -12.75 -8.78 -12.20
N ASN A 169 -14.05 -8.47 -12.08
CA ASN A 169 -15.03 -9.21 -11.28
C ASN A 169 -15.81 -10.21 -12.13
N ARG A 170 -16.43 -11.23 -11.48
CA ARG A 170 -17.34 -12.19 -12.11
C ARG A 170 -18.45 -11.49 -12.90
N SER A 171 -19.02 -10.41 -12.34
CA SER A 171 -20.09 -9.65 -13.01
C SER A 171 -19.68 -9.11 -14.38
N GLY A 172 -18.46 -8.55 -14.52
CA GLY A 172 -17.98 -8.07 -15.81
C GLY A 172 -17.48 -9.17 -16.76
N LYS A 173 -17.29 -10.41 -16.26
CA LYS A 173 -16.85 -11.54 -17.08
C LYS A 173 -18.00 -12.36 -17.66
N TRP A 174 -19.11 -12.43 -16.94
CA TRP A 174 -20.25 -13.30 -17.29
C TRP A 174 -21.42 -12.58 -17.93
N TYR A 175 -21.54 -11.27 -17.71
CA TYR A 175 -22.67 -10.47 -18.17
C TYR A 175 -22.22 -9.37 -19.13
N LYS A 176 -23.14 -8.91 -19.98
CA LYS A 176 -22.94 -7.73 -20.82
C LYS A 176 -23.18 -6.48 -19.97
N ILE A 177 -22.14 -5.74 -19.71
CA ILE A 177 -22.21 -4.60 -18.79
C ILE A 177 -22.43 -3.30 -19.56
N VAL A 178 -23.41 -2.54 -19.11
CA VAL A 178 -23.69 -1.17 -19.54
C VAL A 178 -23.49 -0.25 -18.34
N GLY A 179 -22.46 0.60 -18.39
CA GLY A 179 -22.15 1.52 -17.30
C GLY A 179 -22.81 2.88 -17.50
N TYR A 180 -23.74 3.28 -16.62
CA TYR A 180 -24.14 4.68 -16.57
C TYR A 180 -23.09 5.52 -15.83
N ILE A 181 -23.03 6.81 -16.12
CA ILE A 181 -22.02 7.73 -15.61
C ILE A 181 -22.69 8.95 -14.97
N VAL A 182 -21.93 9.70 -14.18
CA VAL A 182 -22.38 11.02 -13.75
C VAL A 182 -22.22 12.03 -14.87
N ASP A 183 -23.04 13.05 -14.84
CA ASP A 183 -22.94 14.19 -15.74
C ASP A 183 -21.60 14.91 -15.56
N PRO A 184 -20.85 15.23 -16.64
CA PRO A 184 -19.51 15.80 -16.54
C PRO A 184 -19.45 17.20 -15.91
N GLU A 185 -20.53 17.99 -16.00
CA GLU A 185 -20.55 19.36 -15.47
C GLU A 185 -21.00 19.41 -14.02
N THR A 186 -22.07 18.67 -13.69
CA THR A 186 -22.65 18.65 -12.35
C THR A 186 -22.02 17.62 -11.44
N GLU A 187 -21.32 16.64 -12.01
CA GLU A 187 -20.78 15.44 -11.36
C GLU A 187 -21.89 14.64 -10.61
N LYS A 188 -23.17 14.78 -11.00
CA LYS A 188 -24.31 14.05 -10.45
C LYS A 188 -24.89 13.09 -11.46
N ILE A 189 -25.63 12.09 -10.99
CA ILE A 189 -26.32 11.14 -11.87
C ILE A 189 -27.37 11.88 -12.68
N ASN A 190 -27.30 11.77 -14.00
CA ASN A 190 -28.31 12.26 -14.92
C ASN A 190 -29.31 11.13 -15.20
N TYR A 191 -30.48 11.22 -14.57
CA TYR A 191 -31.53 10.18 -14.68
C TYR A 191 -32.14 10.04 -16.07
N ASP A 192 -32.23 11.13 -16.84
CA ASP A 192 -32.77 11.09 -18.19
C ASP A 192 -31.80 10.42 -19.15
N ALA A 193 -30.52 10.70 -19.05
CA ALA A 193 -29.47 9.99 -19.78
C ALA A 193 -29.40 8.51 -19.37
N THR A 194 -29.59 8.22 -18.07
CA THR A 194 -29.64 6.84 -17.56
C THR A 194 -30.85 6.09 -18.12
N GLU A 195 -32.01 6.73 -18.24
CA GLU A 195 -33.23 6.14 -18.86
C GLU A 195 -33.03 5.90 -20.36
N ALA A 196 -32.44 6.86 -21.08
CA ALA A 196 -32.15 6.69 -22.50
C ALA A 196 -31.25 5.48 -22.74
N LEU A 197 -30.21 5.34 -21.93
CA LEU A 197 -29.29 4.21 -21.96
C LEU A 197 -29.97 2.87 -21.64
N ALA A 198 -30.87 2.86 -20.64
CA ALA A 198 -31.67 1.67 -20.30
C ALA A 198 -32.61 1.26 -21.46
N ARG A 199 -33.26 2.22 -22.12
CA ARG A 199 -34.15 1.96 -23.29
C ARG A 199 -33.38 1.43 -24.48
N GLU A 200 -32.15 1.93 -24.74
CA GLU A 200 -31.29 1.48 -25.82
C GLU A 200 -30.84 0.02 -25.61
N HIS A 201 -30.32 -0.29 -24.41
CA HIS A 201 -29.67 -1.57 -24.14
C HIS A 201 -30.58 -2.63 -23.52
N ARG A 202 -31.75 -2.26 -23.05
CA ARG A 202 -32.79 -3.14 -22.41
C ARG A 202 -32.18 -4.13 -21.40
N PRO A 203 -31.52 -3.65 -20.34
CA PRO A 203 -30.92 -4.52 -19.33
C PRO A 203 -32.01 -5.36 -18.65
N LYS A 204 -31.66 -6.56 -18.21
CA LYS A 204 -32.50 -7.41 -17.36
C LYS A 204 -32.45 -6.98 -15.89
N MET A 205 -31.37 -6.34 -15.51
CA MET A 205 -31.16 -5.87 -14.16
C MET A 205 -30.44 -4.51 -14.16
N ILE A 206 -30.92 -3.60 -13.33
CA ILE A 206 -30.29 -2.30 -13.03
C ILE A 206 -29.89 -2.30 -11.57
N ILE A 207 -28.59 -2.01 -11.30
CA ILE A 207 -28.06 -1.89 -9.95
C ILE A 207 -27.83 -0.42 -9.63
N ALA A 208 -28.50 0.05 -8.60
CA ALA A 208 -28.29 1.37 -8.00
C ALA A 208 -27.69 1.22 -6.60
N GLY A 209 -26.64 1.97 -6.33
CA GLY A 209 -25.87 1.87 -5.09
C GLY A 209 -24.41 2.12 -5.36
N TYR A 210 -23.66 2.58 -4.37
CA TYR A 210 -22.41 3.26 -4.65
C TYR A 210 -21.34 2.98 -3.59
N THR A 211 -20.09 2.96 -4.05
CA THR A 211 -18.91 2.83 -3.18
C THR A 211 -18.32 4.19 -2.81
N SER A 212 -18.41 5.17 -3.72
CA SER A 212 -17.77 6.48 -3.51
C SER A 212 -18.57 7.67 -4.07
N TYR A 213 -19.71 7.44 -4.68
CA TYR A 213 -20.61 8.52 -5.05
C TYR A 213 -21.31 9.07 -3.79
N PRO A 214 -21.21 10.39 -3.50
CA PRO A 214 -21.55 10.93 -2.18
C PRO A 214 -23.01 11.40 -2.04
N TRP A 215 -23.84 11.24 -3.07
CA TRP A 215 -25.22 11.69 -3.05
C TRP A 215 -26.20 10.52 -2.96
N ALA A 216 -27.32 10.74 -2.31
CA ALA A 216 -28.42 9.78 -2.26
C ALA A 216 -29.10 9.66 -3.63
N PRO A 217 -29.50 8.45 -4.05
CA PRO A 217 -30.23 8.27 -5.29
C PRO A 217 -31.73 8.58 -5.12
N ASP A 218 -32.36 8.94 -6.22
CA ASP A 218 -33.84 8.93 -6.33
C ASP A 218 -34.31 7.51 -6.66
N TRP A 219 -34.70 6.77 -5.62
CA TRP A 219 -35.20 5.38 -5.76
C TRP A 219 -36.43 5.26 -6.62
N LYS A 220 -37.34 6.24 -6.53
CA LYS A 220 -38.59 6.29 -7.34
C LYS A 220 -38.25 6.44 -8.82
N ARG A 221 -37.30 7.31 -9.15
CA ARG A 221 -36.84 7.52 -10.53
C ARG A 221 -36.14 6.28 -11.09
N PHE A 222 -35.27 5.64 -10.31
CA PHE A 222 -34.66 4.37 -10.71
C PHE A 222 -35.69 3.27 -10.94
N ARG A 223 -36.74 3.19 -10.10
CA ARG A 223 -37.83 2.24 -10.29
C ARG A 223 -38.59 2.50 -11.61
N GLN A 224 -38.92 3.74 -11.90
CA GLN A 224 -39.56 4.10 -13.18
C GLN A 224 -38.71 3.70 -14.39
N ILE A 225 -37.37 3.93 -14.31
CA ILE A 225 -36.43 3.51 -15.37
C ILE A 225 -36.45 2.00 -15.52
N ALA A 226 -36.38 1.23 -14.45
CA ALA A 226 -36.38 -0.22 -14.47
C ALA A 226 -37.71 -0.77 -15.08
N ASP A 227 -38.83 -0.25 -14.62
CA ASP A 227 -40.18 -0.63 -15.12
C ASP A 227 -40.36 -0.33 -16.62
N SER A 228 -39.78 0.77 -17.11
CA SER A 228 -39.87 1.19 -18.51
C SER A 228 -39.24 0.20 -19.50
N VAL A 229 -38.35 -0.67 -19.02
CA VAL A 229 -37.64 -1.68 -19.82
C VAL A 229 -37.84 -3.13 -19.32
N GLY A 230 -38.66 -3.32 -18.27
CA GLY A 230 -38.94 -4.62 -17.67
C GLY A 230 -37.74 -5.23 -16.92
N ALA A 231 -36.87 -4.39 -16.33
CA ALA A 231 -35.70 -4.79 -15.59
C ALA A 231 -35.97 -4.96 -14.09
N TYR A 232 -35.23 -5.85 -13.44
CA TYR A 232 -35.15 -5.84 -11.98
C TYR A 232 -34.31 -4.65 -11.49
N LEU A 233 -34.82 -3.93 -10.47
CA LEU A 233 -34.05 -2.93 -9.75
C LEU A 233 -33.43 -3.56 -8.49
N VAL A 234 -32.11 -3.57 -8.40
CA VAL A 234 -31.33 -4.00 -7.22
C VAL A 234 -30.75 -2.77 -6.56
N ALA A 235 -31.03 -2.57 -5.27
CA ALA A 235 -30.48 -1.51 -4.45
C ALA A 235 -29.30 -2.05 -3.61
N ASP A 236 -28.07 -1.72 -3.96
CA ASP A 236 -26.92 -2.03 -3.15
C ASP A 236 -26.62 -0.89 -2.16
N ILE A 237 -27.17 -1.03 -0.94
CA ILE A 237 -26.99 -0.07 0.14
C ILE A 237 -25.86 -0.45 1.11
N ALA A 238 -24.86 -1.20 0.64
CA ALA A 238 -23.76 -1.72 1.46
C ALA A 238 -23.10 -0.64 2.33
N HIS A 239 -22.90 0.56 1.78
CA HIS A 239 -22.29 1.66 2.50
C HIS A 239 -23.22 2.35 3.52
N VAL A 240 -24.51 2.34 3.31
CA VAL A 240 -25.47 3.22 3.98
C VAL A 240 -26.56 2.49 4.77
N ALA A 241 -26.44 1.15 4.94
CA ALA A 241 -27.46 0.35 5.62
C ALA A 241 -27.83 0.88 7.02
N GLY A 242 -26.85 1.25 7.84
CA GLY A 242 -27.10 1.85 9.14
C GLY A 242 -27.80 3.21 9.07
N MET A 243 -27.51 4.00 8.04
CA MET A 243 -28.16 5.29 7.81
C MET A 243 -29.60 5.12 7.33
N VAL A 244 -29.89 4.11 6.52
CA VAL A 244 -31.27 3.77 6.10
C VAL A 244 -32.11 3.37 7.30
N ILE A 245 -31.59 2.48 8.16
CA ILE A 245 -32.28 2.06 9.40
C ILE A 245 -32.58 3.27 10.29
N ALA A 246 -31.68 4.22 10.38
CA ALA A 246 -31.84 5.41 11.23
C ALA A 246 -32.63 6.54 10.56
N GLY A 247 -33.11 6.38 9.33
CA GLY A 247 -33.79 7.45 8.60
C GLY A 247 -32.91 8.63 8.17
N ALA A 248 -31.58 8.45 8.24
CA ALA A 248 -30.57 9.42 7.77
C ALA A 248 -30.23 9.30 6.28
N TYR A 249 -30.84 8.35 5.60
CA TYR A 249 -30.73 8.11 4.15
C TYR A 249 -32.02 7.49 3.62
N PRO A 250 -32.48 7.82 2.39
CA PRO A 250 -33.75 7.33 1.86
C PRO A 250 -33.77 5.80 1.75
N SER A 251 -34.88 5.20 2.17
CA SER A 251 -35.10 3.75 2.09
C SER A 251 -35.38 3.31 0.64
N PRO A 252 -34.72 2.24 0.14
CA PRO A 252 -35.07 1.62 -1.15
C PRO A 252 -36.28 0.68 -1.08
N LEU A 253 -36.77 0.34 0.12
CA LEU A 253 -37.92 -0.56 0.26
C LEU A 253 -39.18 0.04 -0.39
N GLY A 254 -39.95 -0.81 -1.04
CA GLY A 254 -41.08 -0.38 -1.84
C GLY A 254 -40.74 0.12 -3.25
N HIS A 255 -39.46 0.43 -3.50
CA HIS A 255 -38.94 0.81 -4.82
C HIS A 255 -38.10 -0.28 -5.47
N ALA A 256 -37.09 -0.81 -4.78
CA ALA A 256 -36.26 -1.88 -5.30
C ALA A 256 -36.93 -3.26 -5.21
N HIS A 257 -36.68 -4.14 -6.18
CA HIS A 257 -37.10 -5.53 -6.14
C HIS A 257 -36.29 -6.33 -5.13
N VAL A 258 -34.97 -6.02 -5.05
CA VAL A 258 -34.02 -6.63 -4.12
C VAL A 258 -33.12 -5.56 -3.52
N VAL A 259 -32.85 -5.68 -2.23
CA VAL A 259 -31.93 -4.81 -1.51
C VAL A 259 -30.77 -5.66 -0.96
N THR A 260 -29.54 -5.28 -1.23
CA THR A 260 -28.34 -5.92 -0.69
C THR A 260 -27.56 -4.96 0.18
N PHE A 261 -26.95 -5.46 1.26
CA PHE A 261 -26.06 -4.64 2.08
C PHE A 261 -25.05 -5.46 2.88
N THR A 262 -23.92 -4.83 3.22
CA THR A 262 -22.95 -5.40 4.15
C THR A 262 -23.25 -4.95 5.58
N THR A 263 -22.94 -5.82 6.53
CA THR A 263 -23.29 -5.62 7.95
C THR A 263 -22.22 -4.88 8.76
N HIS A 264 -21.00 -4.73 8.22
CA HIS A 264 -19.82 -4.23 8.94
C HIS A 264 -19.40 -2.78 8.61
N LYS A 265 -20.18 -2.05 7.79
CA LYS A 265 -19.92 -0.65 7.48
C LYS A 265 -20.72 0.27 8.43
N THR A 266 -21.61 1.15 7.94
CA THR A 266 -22.38 2.04 8.80
C THR A 266 -23.29 1.31 9.80
N LEU A 267 -23.62 0.05 9.57
CA LEU A 267 -24.36 -0.78 10.54
C LEU A 267 -23.51 -1.21 11.75
N CYS A 268 -22.18 -1.12 11.68
CA CYS A 268 -21.25 -1.44 12.77
C CYS A 268 -21.32 -2.90 13.27
N GLY A 269 -21.82 -3.81 12.46
CA GLY A 269 -21.98 -5.23 12.77
C GLY A 269 -20.77 -6.09 12.39
N PRO A 270 -20.91 -7.43 12.45
CA PRO A 270 -19.90 -8.37 12.02
C PRO A 270 -19.65 -8.29 10.51
N ARG A 271 -18.56 -8.86 10.02
CA ARG A 271 -18.37 -9.05 8.58
C ARG A 271 -19.35 -10.08 8.05
N GLY A 272 -20.15 -9.66 7.10
CA GLY A 272 -21.23 -10.43 6.48
C GLY A 272 -22.07 -9.54 5.58
N ALA A 273 -23.16 -10.06 5.06
CA ALA A 273 -24.12 -9.30 4.27
C ALA A 273 -25.55 -9.86 4.42
N CYS A 274 -26.52 -9.05 4.05
CA CYS A 274 -27.94 -9.47 3.99
C CYS A 274 -28.54 -9.13 2.64
N VAL A 275 -29.58 -9.88 2.28
CA VAL A 275 -30.43 -9.62 1.12
C VAL A 275 -31.87 -9.51 1.58
N LEU A 276 -32.56 -8.45 1.14
CA LEU A 276 -33.99 -8.23 1.41
C LEU A 276 -34.82 -8.22 0.12
N THR A 277 -36.04 -8.71 0.20
CA THR A 277 -37.04 -8.56 -0.87
C THR A 277 -38.44 -8.59 -0.26
N LEU A 278 -39.43 -8.03 -0.96
CA LEU A 278 -40.84 -8.13 -0.61
C LEU A 278 -41.57 -9.25 -1.39
N ASP A 279 -40.89 -9.83 -2.37
CA ASP A 279 -41.44 -10.88 -3.23
C ASP A 279 -41.08 -12.28 -2.73
N PRO A 280 -42.08 -13.13 -2.37
CA PRO A 280 -41.82 -14.47 -1.87
C PRO A 280 -41.24 -15.41 -2.94
N VAL A 281 -41.41 -15.13 -4.23
CA VAL A 281 -40.80 -15.94 -5.31
C VAL A 281 -39.32 -15.59 -5.44
N LEU A 282 -38.99 -14.30 -5.44
CA LEU A 282 -37.60 -13.84 -5.45
C LEU A 282 -36.84 -14.30 -4.20
N SER A 283 -37.48 -14.26 -3.01
CA SER A 283 -36.86 -14.77 -1.78
C SER A 283 -36.37 -16.21 -1.92
N ARG A 284 -37.24 -17.11 -2.47
CA ARG A 284 -36.85 -18.53 -2.69
C ARG A 284 -35.72 -18.67 -3.72
N LYS A 285 -35.70 -17.86 -4.77
CA LYS A 285 -34.61 -17.85 -5.75
C LYS A 285 -33.29 -17.35 -5.11
N ILE A 286 -33.38 -16.28 -4.33
CA ILE A 286 -32.22 -15.72 -3.60
C ILE A 286 -31.68 -16.74 -2.60
N ASP A 287 -32.52 -17.41 -1.82
CA ASP A 287 -32.11 -18.44 -0.88
C ASP A 287 -31.34 -19.56 -1.59
N ARG A 288 -31.82 -20.01 -2.77
CA ARG A 288 -31.10 -20.99 -3.60
C ARG A 288 -29.80 -20.45 -4.19
N GLY A 289 -29.80 -19.20 -4.61
CA GLY A 289 -28.59 -18.53 -5.12
C GLY A 289 -27.52 -18.38 -4.03
N VAL A 290 -27.91 -18.17 -2.76
CA VAL A 290 -26.97 -18.14 -1.64
C VAL A 290 -26.53 -19.56 -1.30
N PHE A 291 -27.46 -20.44 -0.96
CA PHE A 291 -27.17 -21.82 -0.63
C PHE A 291 -28.17 -22.74 -1.37
N PRO A 292 -27.69 -23.72 -2.17
CA PRO A 292 -26.28 -24.12 -2.37
C PRO A 292 -25.57 -23.42 -3.54
N GLY A 293 -26.12 -22.35 -4.11
CA GLY A 293 -25.59 -21.73 -5.34
C GLY A 293 -24.18 -21.13 -5.18
N GLU A 294 -24.01 -20.17 -4.29
CA GLU A 294 -22.73 -19.44 -4.15
C GLU A 294 -21.87 -19.98 -3.01
N GLN A 295 -22.45 -20.56 -1.95
CA GLN A 295 -21.74 -20.98 -0.75
C GLN A 295 -22.34 -22.23 -0.10
N GLY A 296 -21.56 -22.90 0.81
CA GLY A 296 -21.96 -24.02 1.63
C GLY A 296 -22.36 -23.61 3.06
N GLY A 297 -21.74 -24.22 4.07
CA GLY A 297 -22.05 -24.01 5.48
C GLY A 297 -21.94 -22.55 5.91
N PRO A 298 -22.96 -21.99 6.56
CA PRO A 298 -22.97 -20.61 7.01
C PRO A 298 -22.15 -20.42 8.28
N HIS A 299 -21.74 -19.18 8.55
CA HIS A 299 -21.05 -18.82 9.78
C HIS A 299 -22.06 -18.49 10.90
N VAL A 300 -22.41 -19.46 11.72
CA VAL A 300 -23.48 -19.31 12.74
C VAL A 300 -23.13 -18.27 13.82
N ASN A 301 -21.86 -18.14 14.19
CA ASN A 301 -21.42 -17.09 15.10
C ASN A 301 -21.64 -15.67 14.54
N VAL A 302 -21.61 -15.52 13.22
CA VAL A 302 -21.94 -14.24 12.54
C VAL A 302 -23.42 -13.89 12.71
N PHE A 303 -24.32 -14.87 12.69
CA PHE A 303 -25.75 -14.62 12.95
C PHE A 303 -25.98 -14.06 14.36
N ALA A 304 -25.29 -14.61 15.37
CA ALA A 304 -25.36 -14.11 16.74
C ALA A 304 -24.87 -12.65 16.83
N ALA A 305 -23.72 -12.38 16.25
CA ALA A 305 -23.15 -11.05 16.23
C ALA A 305 -24.04 -10.05 15.46
N LEU A 306 -24.64 -10.49 14.34
CA LEU A 306 -25.57 -9.69 13.56
C LEU A 306 -26.86 -9.40 14.35
N ALA A 307 -27.41 -10.38 15.03
CA ALA A 307 -28.61 -10.19 15.87
C ALA A 307 -28.36 -9.15 16.97
N VAL A 308 -27.13 -9.11 17.54
CA VAL A 308 -26.73 -8.07 18.50
C VAL A 308 -26.62 -6.69 17.82
N ALA A 309 -25.98 -6.63 16.66
CA ALA A 309 -25.80 -5.38 15.91
C ALA A 309 -27.16 -4.77 15.50
N LEU A 310 -28.10 -5.59 15.05
CA LEU A 310 -29.46 -5.15 14.66
C LEU A 310 -30.29 -4.69 15.87
N LYS A 311 -30.08 -5.31 17.03
CA LYS A 311 -30.70 -4.81 18.28
C LYS A 311 -30.15 -3.42 18.65
N ILE A 312 -28.84 -3.21 18.52
CA ILE A 312 -28.23 -1.90 18.74
C ILE A 312 -28.73 -0.89 17.70
N ALA A 313 -28.85 -1.30 16.44
CA ALA A 313 -29.29 -0.43 15.34
C ALA A 313 -30.70 0.15 15.51
N ARG A 314 -31.54 -0.49 16.29
CA ARG A 314 -32.92 -0.03 16.61
C ARG A 314 -32.99 0.93 17.80
N THR A 315 -31.87 1.34 18.37
CA THR A 315 -31.84 2.27 19.51
C THR A 315 -31.74 3.72 19.06
N ASP A 316 -32.33 4.63 19.84
CA ASP A 316 -32.25 6.09 19.60
C ASP A 316 -30.79 6.58 19.57
N LYS A 317 -29.91 5.96 20.36
CA LYS A 317 -28.49 6.27 20.36
C LYS A 317 -27.83 5.96 19.01
N PHE A 318 -28.18 4.84 18.40
CA PHE A 318 -27.69 4.48 17.09
C PHE A 318 -28.23 5.42 16.00
N HIS A 319 -29.53 5.76 16.05
CA HIS A 319 -30.14 6.74 15.14
C HIS A 319 -29.41 8.10 15.26
N THR A 320 -29.21 8.58 16.48
CA THR A 320 -28.44 9.82 16.73
C THR A 320 -27.01 9.75 16.14
N LEU A 321 -26.33 8.60 16.29
CA LEU A 321 -25.01 8.38 15.73
C LEU A 321 -25.03 8.51 14.18
N GLN A 322 -25.97 7.88 13.50
CA GLN A 322 -26.03 7.91 12.03
C GLN A 322 -26.31 9.32 11.50
N HIS A 323 -27.19 10.08 12.10
CA HIS A 323 -27.41 11.48 11.76
C HIS A 323 -26.15 12.34 12.03
N GLN A 324 -25.41 12.04 13.11
CA GLN A 324 -24.16 12.75 13.39
C GLN A 324 -23.07 12.44 12.36
N ILE A 325 -23.01 11.19 11.86
CA ILE A 325 -22.09 10.79 10.79
C ILE A 325 -22.29 11.67 9.55
N VAL A 326 -23.54 11.88 9.14
CA VAL A 326 -23.87 12.74 7.99
C VAL A 326 -23.49 14.19 8.25
N ARG A 327 -23.82 14.75 9.43
CA ARG A 327 -23.42 16.13 9.78
C ARG A 327 -21.92 16.30 9.78
N ASN A 328 -21.18 15.33 10.33
CA ASN A 328 -19.73 15.36 10.34
C ASN A 328 -19.14 15.29 8.92
N ALA A 329 -19.68 14.45 8.04
CA ALA A 329 -19.22 14.36 6.65
C ALA A 329 -19.44 15.67 5.90
N LYS A 330 -20.62 16.26 6.05
CA LYS A 330 -20.94 17.57 5.46
C LYS A 330 -20.01 18.65 6.00
N ARG A 331 -19.83 18.73 7.34
CA ARG A 331 -18.92 19.71 7.95
C ARG A 331 -17.49 19.54 7.49
N LEU A 332 -16.99 18.29 7.42
CA LEU A 332 -15.65 18.01 6.92
C LEU A 332 -15.49 18.45 5.45
N SER A 333 -16.48 18.16 4.60
CA SER A 333 -16.52 18.59 3.20
C SER A 333 -16.45 20.12 3.07
N ASP A 334 -17.31 20.83 3.80
CA ASP A 334 -17.38 22.31 3.78
C ASP A 334 -16.07 22.94 4.31
N SER A 335 -15.52 22.39 5.39
CA SER A 335 -14.27 22.86 5.99
C SER A 335 -13.05 22.60 5.09
N LEU A 336 -12.98 21.45 4.41
CA LEU A 336 -11.92 21.18 3.43
C LEU A 336 -12.00 22.12 2.23
N SER A 337 -13.23 22.41 1.74
CA SER A 337 -13.45 23.38 0.69
C SER A 337 -13.02 24.78 1.12
N SER A 338 -13.41 25.21 2.32
CA SER A 338 -13.00 26.50 2.92
C SER A 338 -11.49 26.61 3.10
N ASN A 339 -10.80 25.48 3.31
CA ASN A 339 -9.34 25.38 3.31
C ASN A 339 -8.75 25.26 1.90
N GLY A 340 -9.53 25.51 0.84
CA GLY A 340 -9.06 25.61 -0.55
C GLY A 340 -8.77 24.30 -1.23
N LEU A 341 -9.38 23.20 -0.79
CA LEU A 341 -9.34 21.90 -1.47
C LEU A 341 -10.61 21.71 -2.31
N ARG A 342 -10.46 21.18 -3.52
CA ARG A 342 -11.62 20.85 -4.35
C ARG A 342 -12.25 19.54 -3.87
N ILE A 343 -13.56 19.60 -3.59
CA ILE A 343 -14.35 18.40 -3.28
C ILE A 343 -15.00 17.91 -4.58
N ALA A 344 -14.65 16.70 -5.01
CA ALA A 344 -15.29 16.08 -6.16
C ALA A 344 -16.78 15.82 -5.87
N TYR A 345 -17.60 15.86 -6.90
CA TYR A 345 -19.06 15.79 -6.83
C TYR A 345 -19.73 17.00 -6.16
N GLY A 346 -18.96 18.03 -5.79
CA GLY A 346 -19.49 19.27 -5.22
C GLY A 346 -19.96 19.19 -3.76
N GLY A 347 -19.70 18.10 -3.05
CA GLY A 347 -20.09 17.93 -1.63
C GLY A 347 -20.60 16.54 -1.30
N THR A 348 -21.43 16.44 -0.24
CA THR A 348 -22.01 15.17 0.21
C THR A 348 -23.31 15.37 1.01
N ASP A 349 -24.22 14.42 0.93
CA ASP A 349 -25.36 14.22 1.82
C ASP A 349 -25.30 12.85 2.53
N THR A 350 -24.16 12.16 2.46
CA THR A 350 -23.91 10.85 3.05
C THR A 350 -22.79 10.87 4.09
N HIS A 351 -22.21 9.72 4.38
CA HIS A 351 -21.12 9.52 5.33
C HIS A 351 -19.71 9.72 4.72
N LEU A 352 -19.60 9.96 3.41
CA LEU A 352 -18.33 10.02 2.68
C LEU A 352 -18.25 11.24 1.77
N LEU A 353 -17.03 11.60 1.44
CA LEU A 353 -16.66 12.63 0.47
C LEU A 353 -15.39 12.24 -0.27
N ASN A 354 -15.09 12.94 -1.38
CA ASN A 354 -13.88 12.75 -2.16
C ASN A 354 -13.13 14.06 -2.36
N VAL A 355 -11.85 14.10 -1.98
CA VAL A 355 -10.97 15.24 -2.27
C VAL A 355 -10.33 15.04 -3.62
N ASP A 356 -10.42 16.03 -4.52
CA ASP A 356 -9.71 16.03 -5.80
C ASP A 356 -8.27 16.53 -5.64
N CYS A 357 -7.32 15.58 -5.58
CA CYS A 357 -5.91 15.91 -5.44
C CYS A 357 -5.28 16.52 -6.70
N LYS A 358 -5.93 16.42 -7.88
CA LYS A 358 -5.46 17.11 -9.12
C LYS A 358 -5.49 18.63 -8.98
N SER A 359 -6.26 19.18 -8.05
CA SER A 359 -6.30 20.61 -7.75
C SER A 359 -5.00 21.11 -7.10
N ILE A 360 -4.21 20.23 -6.51
CA ILE A 360 -2.91 20.52 -5.90
C ILE A 360 -1.84 20.28 -6.95
N ARG A 361 -1.16 21.35 -7.36
CA ARG A 361 -0.20 21.32 -8.47
C ARG A 361 1.11 21.97 -8.10
N ALA A 362 2.20 21.41 -8.62
CA ALA A 362 3.48 22.09 -8.67
C ALA A 362 3.46 23.28 -9.67
N PRO A 363 4.44 24.19 -9.60
CA PRO A 363 4.55 25.32 -10.54
C PRO A 363 4.59 24.90 -12.02
N ASP A 364 5.13 23.73 -12.35
CA ASP A 364 5.16 23.15 -13.70
C ASP A 364 3.82 22.51 -14.12
N GLY A 365 2.78 22.62 -13.30
CA GLY A 365 1.46 22.04 -13.53
C GLY A 365 1.34 20.56 -13.18
N THR A 366 2.38 19.91 -12.65
CA THR A 366 2.32 18.49 -12.23
C THR A 366 1.34 18.32 -11.08
N PRO A 367 0.31 17.45 -11.21
CA PRO A 367 -0.70 17.26 -10.16
C PRO A 367 -0.22 16.27 -9.08
N LEU A 368 -0.78 16.42 -7.86
CA LEU A 368 -0.69 15.41 -6.83
C LEU A 368 -1.57 14.21 -7.19
N SER A 369 -1.06 12.99 -7.06
CA SER A 369 -1.85 11.76 -7.25
C SER A 369 -2.58 11.37 -5.97
N GLY A 370 -3.76 10.73 -6.10
CA GLY A 370 -4.51 10.21 -4.96
C GLY A 370 -3.73 9.15 -4.16
N ASP A 371 -2.86 8.39 -4.82
CA ASP A 371 -2.02 7.37 -4.17
C ASP A 371 -1.01 8.00 -3.21
N ILE A 372 -0.28 9.02 -3.66
CA ILE A 372 0.69 9.74 -2.81
C ILE A 372 -0.04 10.53 -1.72
N ALA A 373 -1.15 11.20 -2.04
CA ALA A 373 -1.96 11.92 -1.07
C ALA A 373 -2.43 11.01 0.07
N ALA A 374 -2.98 9.83 -0.24
CA ALA A 374 -3.38 8.86 0.77
C ALA A 374 -2.19 8.38 1.62
N ARG A 375 -1.01 8.22 1.01
CA ARG A 375 0.21 7.79 1.73
C ARG A 375 0.72 8.85 2.70
N VAL A 376 0.82 10.12 2.27
CA VAL A 376 1.31 11.18 3.17
C VAL A 376 0.31 11.46 4.30
N LEU A 377 -0.98 11.34 4.04
CA LEU A 377 -2.01 11.39 5.09
C LEU A 377 -1.84 10.27 6.12
N ASP A 378 -1.57 9.03 5.68
CA ASP A 378 -1.32 7.89 6.57
C ASP A 378 -0.07 8.11 7.44
N LEU A 379 1.00 8.70 6.88
CA LEU A 379 2.20 9.10 7.64
C LEU A 379 1.89 10.16 8.70
N ALA A 380 0.95 11.06 8.42
CA ALA A 380 0.45 12.03 9.41
C ALA A 380 -0.55 11.43 10.42
N GLY A 381 -0.90 10.14 10.30
CA GLY A 381 -1.85 9.47 11.19
C GLY A 381 -3.32 9.55 10.73
N ILE A 382 -3.59 10.00 9.51
CA ILE A 382 -4.92 10.10 8.90
C ILE A 382 -5.08 9.00 7.86
N VAL A 383 -5.89 7.99 8.15
CA VAL A 383 -6.08 6.83 7.27
C VAL A 383 -7.22 7.06 6.30
N ALA A 384 -6.91 7.21 5.02
CA ALA A 384 -7.85 7.38 3.93
C ALA A 384 -7.43 6.51 2.73
N ASN A 385 -8.26 6.38 1.71
CA ASN A 385 -7.89 5.61 0.53
C ASN A 385 -7.94 6.42 -0.76
N ARG A 386 -7.00 6.12 -1.67
CA ARG A 386 -7.12 6.61 -3.06
C ARG A 386 -8.42 6.11 -3.68
N ASN A 387 -9.04 6.94 -4.50
CA ASN A 387 -10.25 6.61 -5.21
C ASN A 387 -10.31 7.33 -6.54
N THR A 388 -10.95 6.70 -7.54
CA THR A 388 -11.26 7.40 -8.78
C THR A 388 -12.35 8.43 -8.57
N ILE A 389 -12.24 9.52 -9.27
CA ILE A 389 -13.23 10.60 -9.36
C ILE A 389 -13.52 10.89 -10.83
N PRO A 390 -14.60 11.59 -11.17
CA PRO A 390 -14.93 11.92 -12.56
C PRO A 390 -13.73 12.51 -13.30
N GLY A 391 -13.51 12.04 -14.54
CA GLY A 391 -12.36 12.45 -15.38
C GLY A 391 -11.07 11.66 -15.18
N ASP A 392 -11.01 10.70 -14.26
CA ASP A 392 -9.87 9.78 -14.15
C ASP A 392 -9.87 8.74 -15.28
N PRO A 393 -8.71 8.47 -15.91
CA PRO A 393 -8.65 7.57 -17.07
C PRO A 393 -8.71 6.08 -16.70
N SER A 394 -8.37 5.72 -15.47
CA SER A 394 -8.39 4.32 -15.00
C SER A 394 -8.25 4.23 -13.48
N ALA A 395 -8.65 3.09 -12.91
CA ALA A 395 -8.48 2.81 -11.47
C ALA A 395 -7.01 2.84 -11.00
N GLY A 396 -6.06 2.52 -11.88
CA GLY A 396 -4.62 2.60 -11.58
C GLY A 396 -4.06 4.02 -11.51
N LYS A 397 -4.79 5.01 -12.06
CA LYS A 397 -4.42 6.44 -12.07
C LYS A 397 -5.42 7.28 -11.29
N ALA A 398 -5.91 6.75 -10.18
CA ALA A 398 -6.84 7.44 -9.30
C ALA A 398 -6.25 8.75 -8.77
N SER A 399 -6.98 9.84 -8.90
CA SER A 399 -6.56 11.18 -8.48
C SER A 399 -7.29 11.71 -7.26
N GLY A 400 -8.33 11.02 -6.79
CA GLY A 400 -9.07 11.37 -5.60
C GLY A 400 -8.59 10.65 -4.34
N VAL A 401 -8.91 11.24 -3.19
CA VAL A 401 -8.84 10.58 -1.87
C VAL A 401 -10.25 10.55 -1.30
N ARG A 402 -10.75 9.34 -1.05
CA ARG A 402 -12.05 9.12 -0.43
C ARG A 402 -11.90 9.09 1.09
N MET A 403 -12.78 9.82 1.76
CA MET A 403 -12.83 9.94 3.22
C MET A 403 -14.25 9.70 3.71
N GLY A 404 -14.39 9.19 4.93
CA GLY A 404 -15.67 8.99 5.58
C GLY A 404 -15.58 9.20 7.07
N THR A 405 -16.72 9.47 7.70
CA THR A 405 -16.79 9.87 9.10
C THR A 405 -17.38 8.84 10.09
N PRO A 406 -17.76 7.60 9.69
CA PRO A 406 -18.33 6.65 10.65
C PRO A 406 -17.43 6.40 11.85
N TRP A 407 -16.17 5.99 11.63
CA TRP A 407 -15.22 5.65 12.70
C TRP A 407 -14.97 6.80 13.67
N VAL A 408 -14.65 7.99 13.17
CA VAL A 408 -14.34 9.15 14.02
C VAL A 408 -15.58 9.66 14.77
N THR A 409 -16.78 9.52 14.17
CA THR A 409 -18.04 9.85 14.84
C THR A 409 -18.36 8.87 15.97
N GLN A 410 -18.14 7.57 15.78
CA GLN A 410 -18.26 6.56 16.84
C GLN A 410 -17.33 6.87 18.03
N ARG A 411 -16.16 7.42 17.76
CA ARG A 411 -15.22 7.86 18.78
C ARG A 411 -15.64 9.17 19.48
N GLY A 412 -16.75 9.76 19.11
CA GLY A 412 -17.32 10.95 19.76
C GLY A 412 -16.91 12.28 19.17
N LEU A 413 -16.17 12.31 18.04
CA LEU A 413 -15.85 13.56 17.35
C LEU A 413 -17.12 14.17 16.72
N ARG A 414 -17.19 15.48 16.71
CA ARG A 414 -18.32 16.29 16.23
C ARG A 414 -17.82 17.35 15.22
N GLU A 415 -18.71 18.24 14.82
CA GLU A 415 -18.44 19.25 13.78
C GLU A 415 -17.18 20.09 14.07
N LYS A 416 -16.96 20.49 15.33
CA LYS A 416 -15.78 21.29 15.73
C LYS A 416 -14.47 20.50 15.53
N GLU A 417 -14.49 19.20 15.80
CA GLU A 417 -13.33 18.35 15.57
C GLU A 417 -13.13 18.10 14.06
N MET A 418 -14.21 18.12 13.24
CA MET A 418 -14.10 18.04 11.79
C MET A 418 -13.39 19.26 11.20
N ASP A 419 -13.58 20.46 11.76
CA ASP A 419 -12.84 21.65 11.34
C ASP A 419 -11.33 21.48 11.59
N ARG A 420 -10.95 21.06 12.77
CA ARG A 420 -9.53 20.81 13.11
C ARG A 420 -8.92 19.69 12.28
N LEU A 421 -9.69 18.67 11.98
CA LEU A 421 -9.27 17.57 11.10
C LEU A 421 -9.09 18.07 9.67
N ALA A 422 -10.00 18.91 9.17
CA ALA A 422 -9.88 19.52 7.85
C ALA A 422 -8.62 20.40 7.73
N GLU A 423 -8.29 21.18 8.75
CA GLU A 423 -7.05 21.96 8.82
C GLU A 423 -5.81 21.05 8.71
N ALA A 424 -5.77 19.95 9.49
CA ALA A 424 -4.65 19.00 9.45
C ALA A 424 -4.53 18.34 8.06
N ILE A 425 -5.64 17.90 7.45
CA ILE A 425 -5.67 17.33 6.10
C ILE A 425 -5.16 18.34 5.06
N ALA A 426 -5.67 19.58 5.13
CA ALA A 426 -5.28 20.62 4.19
C ALA A 426 -3.80 21.00 4.35
N GLN A 427 -3.29 21.05 5.55
CA GLN A 427 -1.87 21.28 5.85
C GLN A 427 -0.98 20.23 5.21
N VAL A 428 -1.28 18.95 5.41
CA VAL A 428 -0.54 17.83 4.80
C VAL A 428 -0.58 17.89 3.28
N LEU A 429 -1.77 18.04 2.69
CA LEU A 429 -1.92 17.99 1.24
C LEU A 429 -1.29 19.20 0.55
N LYS A 430 -1.42 20.40 1.12
CA LYS A 430 -0.81 21.63 0.57
C LYS A 430 0.70 21.71 0.80
N GLY A 431 1.22 21.05 1.85
CA GLY A 431 2.65 20.90 2.07
C GLY A 431 3.32 19.90 1.11
N CYS A 432 2.57 19.31 0.18
CA CYS A 432 3.12 18.39 -0.82
C CYS A 432 3.65 19.16 -2.05
N HIS A 433 4.83 18.74 -2.53
CA HIS A 433 5.49 19.21 -3.75
C HIS A 433 5.46 18.09 -4.80
N PRO A 434 4.45 18.06 -5.70
CA PRO A 434 4.37 17.04 -6.75
C PRO A 434 5.48 17.23 -7.79
N PHE A 435 5.97 16.11 -8.33
CA PHE A 435 6.96 16.08 -9.42
C PHE A 435 6.81 14.84 -10.29
N ARG A 436 7.46 14.83 -11.45
CA ARG A 436 7.48 13.70 -12.38
C ARG A 436 8.85 13.03 -12.34
N ARG A 437 8.82 11.71 -12.28
CA ARG A 437 10.02 10.88 -12.49
C ARG A 437 9.86 10.09 -13.76
N ALA A 438 10.94 9.91 -14.52
CA ALA A 438 10.96 9.02 -15.67
C ALA A 438 10.64 7.58 -15.26
N GLY A 439 9.88 6.87 -16.07
CA GLY A 439 9.53 5.47 -15.85
C GLY A 439 9.45 4.72 -17.18
N LYS A 440 9.61 3.40 -17.18
CA LYS A 440 9.64 2.55 -18.40
C LYS A 440 8.39 2.68 -19.30
N LYS A 441 7.23 3.02 -18.72
CA LYS A 441 5.93 3.16 -19.43
C LYS A 441 5.41 4.61 -19.43
N GLY A 442 6.29 5.59 -19.27
CA GLY A 442 5.96 7.01 -19.18
C GLY A 442 6.18 7.60 -17.78
N PRO A 443 5.95 8.90 -17.60
CA PRO A 443 6.24 9.60 -16.36
C PRO A 443 5.41 9.05 -15.19
N ILE A 444 6.06 8.91 -14.04
CA ILE A 444 5.45 8.48 -12.77
C ILE A 444 5.32 9.70 -11.87
N LEU A 445 4.10 9.95 -11.38
CA LEU A 445 3.85 11.01 -10.41
C LEU A 445 4.42 10.63 -9.05
N ARG A 446 5.09 11.59 -8.41
CA ARG A 446 5.65 11.51 -7.06
C ARG A 446 5.39 12.82 -6.33
N ALA A 447 5.61 12.87 -5.02
CA ALA A 447 5.66 14.10 -4.27
C ALA A 447 6.61 14.00 -3.07
N ARG A 448 7.11 15.16 -2.62
CA ARG A 448 7.71 15.36 -1.32
C ARG A 448 6.77 16.19 -0.46
N ILE A 449 6.93 16.12 0.85
CA ILE A 449 6.17 16.90 1.82
C ILE A 449 7.13 17.69 2.71
N ASP A 450 6.75 18.91 3.08
CA ASP A 450 7.48 19.70 4.04
C ASP A 450 7.43 19.05 5.43
N PHE A 451 8.59 18.96 6.09
CA PHE A 451 8.73 18.31 7.38
C PHE A 451 7.83 18.95 8.46
N GLU A 452 7.84 20.27 8.56
CA GLU A 452 7.01 21.02 9.52
C GLU A 452 5.52 20.77 9.29
N ALA A 453 5.07 20.81 8.03
CA ALA A 453 3.66 20.54 7.68
C ALA A 453 3.23 19.13 8.13
N MET A 454 4.11 18.14 7.99
CA MET A 454 3.86 16.77 8.43
C MET A 454 3.79 16.66 9.95
N GLU A 455 4.79 17.20 10.67
CA GLU A 455 4.89 17.03 12.12
C GLU A 455 3.81 17.83 12.88
N ASP A 456 3.48 19.04 12.44
CA ASP A 456 2.38 19.81 12.99
C ASP A 456 1.02 19.12 12.81
N ALA A 457 0.80 18.53 11.63
CA ALA A 457 -0.41 17.74 11.38
C ALA A 457 -0.45 16.50 12.29
N ARG A 458 0.67 15.82 12.51
CA ARG A 458 0.77 14.67 13.43
C ARG A 458 0.39 15.02 14.86
N ILE A 459 0.84 16.17 15.37
CA ILE A 459 0.47 16.66 16.69
C ILE A 459 -1.05 16.92 16.78
N LYS A 460 -1.63 17.61 15.78
CA LYS A 460 -3.08 17.84 15.71
C LYS A 460 -3.89 16.53 15.68
N VAL A 461 -3.42 15.54 14.93
CA VAL A 461 -4.03 14.21 14.82
C VAL A 461 -3.95 13.47 16.16
N ARG A 462 -2.79 13.49 16.83
CA ARG A 462 -2.63 12.92 18.18
C ARG A 462 -3.64 13.53 19.15
N ASP A 463 -3.72 14.87 19.22
CA ASP A 463 -4.62 15.57 20.14
C ASP A 463 -6.09 15.22 19.89
N LEU A 464 -6.49 15.08 18.64
CA LEU A 464 -7.83 14.62 18.27
C LEU A 464 -8.05 13.15 18.65
N ALA A 465 -7.07 12.28 18.38
CA ALA A 465 -7.17 10.85 18.67
C ALA A 465 -7.20 10.56 20.18
N GLU A 466 -6.41 11.27 20.99
CA GLU A 466 -6.38 11.10 22.45
C GLU A 466 -7.62 11.66 23.15
N LYS A 467 -8.23 12.72 22.60
CA LYS A 467 -9.51 13.26 23.06
C LYS A 467 -10.67 12.32 22.74
N ALA A 468 -10.56 11.55 21.68
CA ALA A 468 -11.62 10.69 21.17
C ALA A 468 -11.80 9.45 22.05
N GLY A 469 -13.07 9.05 22.29
CA GLY A 469 -13.41 7.82 23.00
C GLY A 469 -13.19 6.57 22.14
N ILE A 470 -12.93 5.44 22.79
CA ILE A 470 -12.98 4.09 22.21
C ILE A 470 -13.13 3.11 23.37
N ASP A 471 -13.67 1.92 23.14
CA ASP A 471 -13.95 0.92 24.18
C ASP A 471 -12.73 0.16 24.73
N PHE A 472 -11.55 0.39 24.14
CA PHE A 472 -10.28 -0.14 24.60
C PHE A 472 -9.23 0.96 24.71
N ARG A 473 -8.27 0.79 25.64
CA ARG A 473 -7.08 1.64 25.76
C ARG A 473 -5.85 0.73 25.68
N PRO A 474 -5.19 0.68 24.55
CA PRO A 474 -3.97 -0.11 24.41
C PRO A 474 -2.87 0.52 25.27
N GLY A 475 -2.03 -0.31 25.90
CA GLY A 475 -0.77 0.13 26.45
C GLY A 475 0.11 0.76 25.37
N ARG A 476 1.09 1.60 25.77
CA ARG A 476 2.09 2.12 24.86
C ARG A 476 3.03 0.97 24.49
N HIS A 477 2.82 0.42 23.31
CA HIS A 477 3.61 -0.71 22.80
C HIS A 477 4.97 -0.25 22.27
N GLY A 478 5.08 1.02 21.86
CA GLY A 478 6.27 1.56 21.17
C GLY A 478 6.22 1.35 19.66
N TYR A 479 5.02 1.25 19.07
CA TYR A 479 4.87 1.25 17.61
C TYR A 479 5.70 2.39 17.01
N PRO A 480 6.59 2.10 16.00
CA PRO A 480 7.71 2.98 15.67
C PRO A 480 7.36 4.39 15.23
N HIS A 481 6.12 4.67 14.85
CA HIS A 481 5.72 5.98 14.29
C HIS A 481 4.95 6.89 15.27
N PHE A 482 4.83 6.52 16.55
CA PHE A 482 4.11 7.33 17.55
C PHE A 482 5.07 8.04 18.52
N PHE A 483 5.98 8.81 17.94
CA PHE A 483 6.76 9.84 18.61
C PHE A 483 6.38 11.20 18.03
N PHE A 484 6.28 12.18 18.88
CA PHE A 484 5.89 13.54 18.51
C PHE A 484 6.97 14.52 18.95
N LEU A 485 7.10 15.63 18.23
CA LEU A 485 8.13 16.63 18.53
C LEU A 485 8.00 17.20 19.95
N ASP A 486 6.79 17.31 20.48
CA ASP A 486 6.47 17.80 21.80
C ASP A 486 6.38 16.72 22.90
N ASP A 487 6.76 15.48 22.59
CA ASP A 487 6.92 14.43 23.60
C ASP A 487 7.98 14.87 24.64
N PRO A 488 7.86 14.47 25.91
CA PRO A 488 8.86 14.79 26.92
C PRO A 488 10.26 14.30 26.50
N ALA A 489 11.24 15.18 26.49
CA ALA A 489 12.61 14.82 26.19
C ALA A 489 13.14 13.78 27.21
N PRO A 490 14.06 12.87 26.81
CA PRO A 490 14.71 11.94 27.74
C PRO A 490 15.35 12.66 28.91
N LYS A 491 15.21 12.13 30.12
CA LYS A 491 15.71 12.78 31.37
C LYS A 491 17.24 12.86 31.47
N ASN A 492 17.96 12.02 30.74
CA ASN A 492 19.43 12.03 30.71
C ASN A 492 19.95 13.22 29.91
N LYS A 493 21.21 13.60 30.10
CA LYS A 493 21.85 14.70 29.35
C LYS A 493 21.86 14.44 27.83
N TYR A 494 22.00 13.17 27.43
CA TYR A 494 22.03 12.71 26.04
C TYR A 494 21.03 11.58 25.84
N ALA A 495 20.52 11.48 24.62
CA ALA A 495 19.66 10.41 24.14
C ALA A 495 20.43 9.51 23.16
N ARG A 496 20.08 8.23 23.14
CA ARG A 496 20.67 7.24 22.22
C ARG A 496 19.60 6.79 21.23
N ILE A 497 19.87 6.99 19.94
CA ILE A 497 19.01 6.58 18.83
C ILE A 497 19.70 5.39 18.15
N VAL A 498 19.01 4.26 18.07
CA VAL A 498 19.49 3.04 17.39
C VAL A 498 18.98 3.02 15.97
N LEU A 499 19.88 2.79 15.01
CA LEU A 499 19.56 2.64 13.60
C LEU A 499 19.98 1.24 13.13
N ARG A 500 19.03 0.52 12.52
CA ARG A 500 19.18 -0.88 12.07
C ARG A 500 18.64 -1.10 10.67
N GLY A 501 19.19 -2.06 9.97
CA GLY A 501 18.77 -2.47 8.65
C GLY A 501 19.93 -2.46 7.65
N ARG A 502 19.72 -3.11 6.51
CA ARG A 502 20.77 -3.26 5.49
C ARG A 502 21.26 -1.93 4.92
N HIS A 503 20.41 -0.89 4.97
CA HIS A 503 20.74 0.44 4.45
C HIS A 503 21.24 1.42 5.53
N ALA A 504 21.35 1.00 6.79
CA ALA A 504 21.68 1.91 7.90
C ALA A 504 23.03 2.61 7.71
N GLU A 505 24.06 1.90 7.22
CA GLU A 505 25.38 2.46 6.94
C GLU A 505 25.35 3.54 5.86
N THR A 506 24.76 3.21 4.69
CA THR A 506 24.62 4.16 3.57
C THR A 506 23.69 5.33 3.92
N PHE A 507 22.60 5.06 4.64
CA PHE A 507 21.67 6.09 5.11
C PHE A 507 22.40 7.09 6.03
N LEU A 508 23.11 6.61 7.04
CA LEU A 508 23.86 7.45 7.98
C LEU A 508 25.02 8.20 7.29
N TYR A 509 25.63 7.56 6.29
CA TYR A 509 26.63 8.24 5.49
C TYR A 509 26.05 9.53 4.86
N TRP A 510 24.82 9.52 4.35
CA TRP A 510 24.19 10.71 3.78
C TRP A 510 23.47 11.62 4.80
N ALA A 511 23.05 11.07 5.92
CA ALA A 511 22.33 11.82 6.96
C ALA A 511 23.26 12.52 7.97
N THR A 512 24.56 12.15 8.05
CA THR A 512 25.52 12.72 9.01
C THR A 512 26.75 13.28 8.29
N THR A 513 27.62 13.98 8.96
CA THR A 513 28.73 14.76 8.37
C THR A 513 30.07 14.04 8.31
N ASN A 514 30.22 12.85 8.90
CA ASN A 514 31.49 12.13 8.89
C ASN A 514 31.45 10.84 8.06
N ASP A 515 32.60 10.28 7.68
CA ASP A 515 32.66 9.06 6.89
C ASP A 515 32.27 7.82 7.73
N VAL A 516 31.05 7.33 7.53
CA VAL A 516 30.52 6.17 8.25
C VAL A 516 31.18 4.87 7.79
N TYR A 517 31.65 4.79 6.54
CA TYR A 517 32.34 3.62 6.01
C TYR A 517 33.72 3.44 6.61
N ALA A 518 34.38 4.53 7.03
CA ALA A 518 35.64 4.48 7.76
C ALA A 518 35.48 4.02 9.22
N LEU A 519 34.25 4.05 9.77
CA LEU A 519 33.98 3.69 11.15
C LEU A 519 33.92 2.17 11.34
N LYS A 520 34.90 1.61 12.03
CA LYS A 520 34.98 0.16 12.27
C LYS A 520 34.09 -0.27 13.43
N PRO A 521 33.59 -1.52 13.43
CA PRO A 521 32.80 -2.09 14.54
C PRO A 521 33.52 -1.91 15.89
N GLY A 522 32.75 -1.51 16.92
CA GLY A 522 33.25 -1.22 18.27
C GLY A 522 33.95 0.13 18.40
N ARG A 523 33.94 0.97 17.37
CA ARG A 523 34.49 2.32 17.41
C ARG A 523 33.41 3.38 17.41
N THR A 524 33.77 4.56 17.85
CA THR A 524 32.87 5.74 17.90
C THR A 524 33.58 6.93 17.25
N GLN A 525 32.87 7.63 16.38
CA GLN A 525 33.33 8.87 15.74
C GLN A 525 32.48 10.07 16.15
N ALA A 526 33.08 11.27 16.17
CA ALA A 526 32.34 12.51 16.23
C ALA A 526 31.64 12.75 14.87
N THR A 527 30.44 13.30 14.89
CA THR A 527 29.71 13.69 13.68
C THR A 527 28.73 14.81 14.01
N HIS A 528 28.14 15.41 12.98
CA HIS A 528 26.97 16.26 13.12
C HIS A 528 25.78 15.58 12.43
N LEU A 529 24.60 15.81 12.96
CA LEU A 529 23.33 15.49 12.33
C LEU A 529 22.68 16.79 11.90
N PRO A 530 22.65 17.11 10.60
CA PRO A 530 21.89 18.24 10.08
C PRO A 530 20.40 18.03 10.30
N LEU A 531 19.75 18.97 10.98
CA LEU A 531 18.33 18.96 11.29
C LEU A 531 17.63 20.14 10.58
N PRO A 532 16.29 20.11 10.38
CA PRO A 532 15.56 21.20 9.75
C PRO A 532 15.71 22.55 10.45
N ASP A 533 15.89 22.56 11.76
CA ASP A 533 16.01 23.74 12.62
C ASP A 533 17.47 24.05 13.04
N GLY A 534 18.46 23.49 12.36
CA GLY A 534 19.87 23.73 12.57
C GLY A 534 20.68 22.48 12.83
N ASP A 535 21.96 22.65 13.08
CA ASP A 535 22.92 21.57 13.25
C ASP A 535 22.86 20.94 14.66
N CYS A 536 23.20 19.67 14.77
CA CYS A 536 23.24 18.93 16.03
C CYS A 536 24.55 18.13 16.15
N GLU A 537 25.43 18.53 17.08
CA GLU A 537 26.59 17.72 17.44
C GLU A 537 26.15 16.34 17.96
N ALA A 538 26.81 15.29 17.47
CA ALA A 538 26.48 13.91 17.79
C ALA A 538 27.71 13.01 17.84
N ALA A 539 27.57 11.85 18.45
CA ALA A 539 28.54 10.76 18.39
C ALA A 539 27.89 9.51 17.79
N LEU A 540 28.53 8.95 16.78
CA LEU A 540 28.08 7.73 16.11
C LEU A 540 28.97 6.55 16.50
N GLU A 541 28.37 5.54 17.14
CA GLU A 541 28.99 4.26 17.49
C GLU A 541 28.56 3.19 16.50
N ARG A 542 29.48 2.42 15.92
CA ARG A 542 29.17 1.25 15.10
C ARG A 542 29.24 -0.01 15.96
N LYS A 543 28.18 -0.79 15.98
CA LYS A 543 28.11 -2.13 16.55
C LYS A 543 27.91 -3.18 15.48
N VAL A 544 27.95 -4.45 15.87
CA VAL A 544 27.61 -5.55 14.96
C VAL A 544 26.10 -5.50 14.69
N GLY A 545 25.72 -5.21 13.46
CA GLY A 545 24.33 -5.18 13.01
C GLY A 545 23.54 -3.89 13.30
N GLU A 546 24.10 -2.92 14.02
CA GLU A 546 23.43 -1.66 14.34
C GLU A 546 24.39 -0.48 14.51
N PHE A 547 23.83 0.73 14.42
CA PHE A 547 24.51 1.97 14.75
C PHE A 547 23.77 2.67 15.91
N ILE A 548 24.51 3.35 16.77
CA ILE A 548 23.97 4.14 17.87
C ILE A 548 24.41 5.57 17.69
N LEU A 549 23.44 6.44 17.40
CA LEU A 549 23.64 7.89 17.35
C LEU A 549 23.28 8.49 18.71
N THR A 550 24.25 9.13 19.36
CA THR A 550 24.06 9.82 20.64
C THR A 550 23.97 11.32 20.39
N VAL A 551 22.86 11.93 20.80
CA VAL A 551 22.53 13.36 20.60
C VAL A 551 22.19 14.02 21.92
N PRO A 552 22.31 15.35 22.09
CA PRO A 552 21.77 16.05 23.26
C PRO A 552 20.27 15.79 23.43
N SER A 553 19.82 15.51 24.66
CA SER A 553 18.39 15.15 24.91
C SER A 553 17.38 16.19 24.46
N PRO A 554 17.62 17.50 24.51
CA PRO A 554 16.71 18.50 23.95
C PRO A 554 16.53 18.39 22.43
N ARG A 555 17.48 17.76 21.71
CA ARG A 555 17.44 17.54 20.26
C ARG A 555 16.90 16.16 19.87
N ALA A 556 16.63 15.29 20.85
CA ALA A 556 16.34 13.88 20.60
C ALA A 556 15.06 13.68 19.78
N ASN A 557 13.98 14.42 20.10
CA ASN A 557 12.70 14.23 19.42
C ASN A 557 12.76 14.66 17.97
N ILE A 558 13.35 15.81 17.67
CA ILE A 558 13.49 16.27 16.29
C ILE A 558 14.45 15.37 15.50
N ALA A 559 15.56 14.92 16.12
CA ALA A 559 16.49 13.99 15.50
C ALA A 559 15.79 12.66 15.14
N LEU A 560 14.99 12.11 16.05
CA LEU A 560 14.24 10.88 15.85
C LEU A 560 13.19 11.03 14.73
N ALA A 561 12.38 12.10 14.78
CA ALA A 561 11.36 12.39 13.78
C ALA A 561 11.99 12.62 12.40
N TRP A 562 13.06 13.39 12.34
CA TRP A 562 13.78 13.69 11.10
C TRP A 562 14.38 12.44 10.46
N LEU A 563 15.13 11.63 11.21
CA LEU A 563 15.73 10.40 10.69
C LEU A 563 14.65 9.41 10.19
N ARG A 564 13.51 9.33 10.85
CA ARG A 564 12.37 8.53 10.38
C ARG A 564 11.76 9.08 9.10
N ALA A 565 11.54 10.39 9.03
CA ALA A 565 10.99 11.05 7.85
C ALA A 565 11.92 10.89 6.62
N LEU A 566 13.25 10.99 6.82
CA LEU A 566 14.24 10.69 5.79
C LEU A 566 14.21 9.22 5.35
N SER A 567 14.07 8.29 6.30
CA SER A 567 13.96 6.84 6.01
C SER A 567 12.67 6.50 5.26
N ASP A 568 11.54 7.12 5.62
CA ASP A 568 10.26 6.96 4.90
C ASP A 568 10.34 7.49 3.47
N GLY A 569 11.21 8.47 3.24
CA GLY A 569 11.58 8.97 1.91
C GLY A 569 10.51 9.84 1.25
N TYR A 570 9.63 10.46 2.02
CA TYR A 570 8.63 11.42 1.53
C TYR A 570 8.96 12.88 1.90
N VAL A 571 9.78 13.12 2.91
CA VAL A 571 10.14 14.46 3.34
C VAL A 571 10.99 15.16 2.29
N ARG A 572 10.73 16.46 2.09
CA ARG A 572 11.58 17.35 1.30
C ARG A 572 12.77 17.77 2.15
N PHE A 573 13.97 17.53 1.67
CA PHE A 573 15.23 17.99 2.30
C PHE A 573 16.17 18.65 1.30
N ASP A 574 15.80 18.72 0.04
CA ASP A 574 16.57 19.28 -1.06
C ASP A 574 15.65 19.95 -2.08
N GLU A 575 16.16 20.89 -2.85
CA GLU A 575 15.43 21.52 -3.96
C GLU A 575 15.16 20.52 -5.10
N ASP A 576 16.11 19.61 -5.36
CA ASP A 576 15.89 18.48 -6.24
C ASP A 576 14.98 17.44 -5.56
N LEU A 577 13.70 17.50 -5.91
CA LEU A 577 12.67 16.61 -5.38
C LEU A 577 12.90 15.12 -5.71
N ALA A 578 13.76 14.80 -6.69
CA ALA A 578 14.10 13.42 -7.01
C ALA A 578 15.05 12.81 -5.97
N ARG A 579 15.83 13.63 -5.24
CA ARG A 579 16.75 13.17 -4.21
C ARG A 579 16.05 12.46 -3.06
N LYS A 580 16.58 11.32 -2.66
CA LYS A 580 16.05 10.44 -1.62
C LYS A 580 17.20 9.70 -0.94
N LEU A 581 17.21 9.67 0.37
CA LEU A 581 18.21 8.86 1.08
C LEU A 581 17.93 7.36 0.90
N PRO A 582 19.00 6.53 0.89
CA PRO A 582 18.84 5.08 0.91
C PRO A 582 18.03 4.61 2.13
N GLY A 583 17.16 3.62 1.94
CA GLY A 583 16.31 3.09 3.01
C GLY A 583 15.55 1.85 2.56
N PRO A 584 14.69 1.27 3.42
CA PRO A 584 14.31 1.75 4.76
C PRO A 584 15.35 1.45 5.84
N VAL A 585 15.27 2.24 6.93
CA VAL A 585 16.07 2.06 8.14
C VAL A 585 15.15 2.10 9.36
N ALA A 586 15.27 1.14 10.25
CA ALA A 586 14.59 1.17 11.54
C ALA A 586 15.31 2.16 12.47
N VAL A 587 14.57 3.10 13.04
CA VAL A 587 15.08 4.18 13.89
C VAL A 587 14.31 4.22 15.22
N ASP A 588 14.99 3.87 16.33
CA ASP A 588 14.35 3.71 17.63
C ASP A 588 15.12 4.47 18.74
N LEU A 589 14.38 4.99 19.71
CA LEU A 589 14.96 5.58 20.91
C LEU A 589 15.33 4.47 21.90
N ALA A 590 16.63 4.34 22.22
CA ALA A 590 17.17 3.27 23.08
C ALA A 590 17.61 3.79 24.48
N GLY A 591 16.91 4.77 25.02
CA GLY A 591 17.25 5.33 26.33
C GLY A 591 18.22 6.50 26.31
N GLY A 592 18.93 6.77 27.41
CA GLY A 592 19.77 7.94 27.55
C GLY A 592 21.19 7.61 28.00
N ALA A 593 22.08 8.63 27.95
CA ALA A 593 23.44 8.60 28.46
C ALA A 593 23.76 9.87 29.24
N SER A 594 24.66 9.76 30.23
CA SER A 594 25.11 10.88 31.05
C SER A 594 26.17 11.74 30.37
N ALA A 595 26.90 11.17 29.41
CA ALA A 595 27.97 11.83 28.65
C ALA A 595 27.99 11.35 27.20
N LEU A 596 28.52 12.17 26.29
CA LEU A 596 28.86 11.72 24.94
C LEU A 596 29.96 10.65 25.03
N PRO A 597 29.89 9.60 24.21
CA PRO A 597 31.01 8.65 24.09
C PRO A 597 32.30 9.35 23.67
N LYS A 598 33.45 8.85 24.12
CA LYS A 598 34.75 9.33 23.64
C LYS A 598 34.89 9.08 22.15
N THR A 599 35.14 10.11 21.39
CA THR A 599 35.30 10.09 19.94
C THR A 599 36.74 10.35 19.53
N THR A 600 37.13 9.92 18.34
CA THR A 600 38.41 10.20 17.72
C THR A 600 38.23 10.80 16.35
N GLY A 601 39.12 11.71 15.94
CA GLY A 601 39.08 12.36 14.63
C GLY A 601 38.18 13.59 14.56
N PRO A 602 38.12 14.25 13.39
CA PRO A 602 37.25 15.41 13.15
C PRO A 602 35.76 14.98 13.14
N SER A 603 34.87 15.91 13.41
CA SER A 603 33.41 15.66 13.33
C SER A 603 32.83 15.80 11.92
N VAL A 604 33.64 16.38 11.01
CA VAL A 604 33.24 16.65 9.62
C VAL A 604 34.32 16.11 8.67
N ASP A 605 33.90 15.37 7.67
CA ASP A 605 34.76 15.02 6.53
C ASP A 605 34.43 15.92 5.33
N ASN A 606 35.23 16.93 5.07
CA ASN A 606 35.01 17.88 3.97
C ASN A 606 35.23 17.28 2.56
N THR A 607 35.68 16.04 2.47
CA THR A 607 35.85 15.34 1.17
C THR A 607 34.60 14.62 0.69
N ARG A 608 33.53 14.64 1.51
CA ARG A 608 32.28 13.93 1.21
C ARG A 608 31.29 14.77 0.42
N PRO A 609 30.49 14.16 -0.46
CA PRO A 609 29.28 14.78 -0.94
C PRO A 609 28.19 14.71 0.15
N TYR A 610 27.54 15.83 0.47
CA TYR A 610 26.42 15.87 1.40
C TYR A 610 25.11 15.97 0.65
N TYR A 611 24.13 15.18 1.05
CA TYR A 611 22.77 15.27 0.47
C TYR A 611 21.80 16.10 1.30
N VAL A 612 22.05 16.27 2.59
CA VAL A 612 21.20 17.07 3.47
C VAL A 612 21.74 18.51 3.50
N PRO A 613 21.07 19.49 2.85
CA PRO A 613 21.66 20.80 2.58
C PRO A 613 21.68 21.76 3.78
N SER A 614 21.07 21.38 4.90
CA SER A 614 21.09 22.20 6.12
C SER A 614 22.49 22.35 6.75
N PHE A 615 23.46 21.53 6.30
CA PHE A 615 24.85 21.62 6.73
C PHE A 615 25.73 22.08 5.56
N GLN A 616 26.44 23.19 5.70
CA GLN A 616 27.44 23.65 4.74
C GLN A 616 28.83 23.28 5.25
N ALA A 617 29.48 22.36 4.55
CA ALA A 617 30.89 22.05 4.76
C ALA A 617 31.76 23.05 3.99
N GLU A 618 32.98 23.31 4.50
CA GLU A 618 34.03 23.96 3.69
C GLU A 618 34.24 23.12 2.41
N PRO A 619 34.14 23.70 1.22
CA PRO A 619 34.38 22.95 0.00
C PRO A 619 35.81 22.45 -0.05
N GLY A 620 36.04 21.19 -0.25
CA GLY A 620 37.35 20.62 -0.53
C GLY A 620 37.97 21.21 -1.82
N ALA A 621 39.29 21.08 -1.98
CA ALA A 621 39.92 21.47 -3.24
C ALA A 621 39.30 20.76 -4.43
N ALA A 622 39.00 21.51 -5.50
CA ALA A 622 38.42 20.95 -6.70
C ALA A 622 39.35 19.89 -7.32
N LEU A 623 38.76 18.75 -7.70
CA LEU A 623 39.48 17.70 -8.40
C LEU A 623 39.39 17.93 -9.92
N PRO A 624 40.41 17.51 -10.70
CA PRO A 624 40.41 17.66 -12.15
C PRO A 624 39.38 16.73 -12.80
N ASP A 625 38.99 17.05 -14.02
CA ASP A 625 38.21 16.15 -14.83
C ASP A 625 38.99 14.91 -15.23
N PHE A 626 38.27 13.80 -15.42
CA PHE A 626 38.86 12.59 -15.98
C PHE A 626 39.22 12.82 -17.46
N SER A 627 40.46 12.52 -17.80
CA SER A 627 40.90 12.46 -19.20
C SER A 627 41.57 11.10 -19.43
N TRP A 628 41.28 10.51 -20.57
CA TRP A 628 41.87 9.26 -20.98
C TRP A 628 42.21 9.32 -22.48
N GLU A 629 43.45 8.97 -22.79
CA GLU A 629 43.92 8.86 -24.15
C GLU A 629 44.29 7.38 -24.42
N PRO A 630 43.79 6.79 -25.50
CA PRO A 630 44.14 5.43 -25.86
C PRO A 630 45.64 5.30 -26.08
N ALA A 631 46.25 4.23 -25.57
CA ALA A 631 47.62 3.88 -25.93
C ALA A 631 47.70 3.66 -27.45
N ALA A 632 48.86 3.97 -28.07
CA ALA A 632 49.09 3.69 -29.51
C ALA A 632 48.70 2.23 -29.78
N GLU A 633 48.04 1.99 -30.96
CA GLU A 633 47.36 0.74 -31.31
C GLU A 633 48.12 -0.50 -30.79
N PRO A 634 47.55 -1.24 -29.81
CA PRO A 634 48.24 -2.42 -29.26
C PRO A 634 48.18 -3.54 -30.31
N ALA A 635 49.18 -4.35 -30.34
CA ALA A 635 49.16 -5.59 -31.15
C ALA A 635 47.94 -6.43 -30.76
N VAL A 636 47.22 -6.98 -31.76
CA VAL A 636 46.02 -7.80 -31.52
C VAL A 636 46.39 -8.99 -30.62
N ARG A 637 45.68 -9.18 -29.54
CA ARG A 637 45.93 -10.18 -28.52
C ARG A 637 45.15 -11.46 -28.78
N PRO A 638 45.77 -12.66 -28.72
CA PRO A 638 45.04 -13.90 -28.81
C PRO A 638 44.25 -14.18 -27.54
N THR A 639 43.04 -14.74 -27.64
CA THR A 639 42.33 -15.25 -26.45
C THR A 639 43.00 -16.54 -25.94
N PRO A 640 42.78 -16.97 -24.69
CA PRO A 640 43.26 -18.26 -24.20
C PRO A 640 42.76 -19.46 -25.01
N LEU A 641 41.66 -19.31 -25.77
CA LEU A 641 41.08 -20.34 -26.65
C LEU A 641 41.54 -20.22 -28.12
N TYR A 642 42.42 -19.32 -28.44
CA TYR A 642 42.86 -19.02 -29.80
C TYR A 642 43.29 -20.27 -30.58
N GLU A 643 44.17 -21.09 -30.00
CA GLU A 643 44.65 -22.33 -30.67
C GLU A 643 43.51 -23.35 -30.81
N THR A 644 42.58 -23.40 -29.88
CA THR A 644 41.41 -24.25 -29.94
C THR A 644 40.49 -23.80 -31.08
N HIS A 645 40.26 -22.50 -31.26
CA HIS A 645 39.48 -21.96 -32.36
C HIS A 645 40.08 -22.32 -33.71
N LYS A 646 41.39 -22.17 -33.86
CA LYS A 646 42.11 -22.52 -35.09
C LYS A 646 42.05 -24.04 -35.39
N ALA A 647 42.22 -24.87 -34.36
CA ALA A 647 42.11 -26.32 -34.50
C ALA A 647 40.68 -26.76 -34.90
N LEU A 648 39.69 -26.04 -34.54
CA LEU A 648 38.29 -26.25 -34.96
C LEU A 648 37.94 -25.64 -36.31
N GLY A 649 38.91 -25.04 -37.01
CA GLY A 649 38.75 -24.46 -38.32
C GLY A 649 38.10 -23.08 -38.36
N ALA A 650 38.18 -22.34 -37.26
CA ALA A 650 37.60 -20.98 -37.19
C ALA A 650 38.31 -20.02 -38.17
N LYS A 651 37.52 -19.17 -38.83
CA LYS A 651 38.04 -17.99 -39.51
C LYS A 651 38.21 -16.89 -38.41
N MET A 652 39.46 -16.53 -38.19
CA MET A 652 39.83 -15.53 -37.19
C MET A 652 39.72 -14.12 -37.77
N THR A 653 39.42 -13.15 -36.90
CA THR A 653 39.35 -11.72 -37.22
C THR A 653 39.75 -10.89 -36.00
N ALA A 654 40.30 -9.69 -36.24
CA ALA A 654 40.53 -8.72 -35.18
C ALA A 654 39.20 -8.08 -34.76
N PHE A 655 38.93 -8.07 -33.46
CA PHE A 655 37.77 -7.45 -32.85
C PHE A 655 38.13 -6.87 -31.50
N ALA A 656 37.93 -5.56 -31.35
CA ALA A 656 38.19 -4.81 -30.10
C ALA A 656 39.58 -5.12 -29.46
N GLY A 657 40.64 -5.19 -30.31
CA GLY A 657 42.01 -5.47 -29.86
C GLY A 657 42.30 -6.96 -29.58
N TRP A 658 41.38 -7.85 -29.89
CA TRP A 658 41.53 -9.29 -29.72
C TRP A 658 41.39 -10.04 -31.02
N GLU A 659 42.07 -11.21 -31.16
CA GLU A 659 41.90 -12.10 -32.29
C GLU A 659 40.81 -13.14 -31.98
N MET A 660 39.66 -12.99 -32.61
CA MET A 660 38.41 -13.68 -32.26
C MET A 660 37.93 -14.56 -33.42
N PRO A 661 37.24 -15.69 -33.15
CA PRO A 661 36.59 -16.49 -34.19
C PRO A 661 35.37 -15.72 -34.75
N LEU A 662 35.35 -15.51 -36.08
CA LEU A 662 34.23 -14.90 -36.78
C LEU A 662 33.14 -15.93 -37.09
N TRP A 663 33.54 -17.12 -37.62
CA TRP A 663 32.71 -18.30 -37.83
C TRP A 663 33.57 -19.54 -38.00
N TYR A 664 32.95 -20.74 -37.99
CA TYR A 664 33.57 -22.05 -38.20
C TYR A 664 33.08 -22.69 -39.51
N SER A 665 31.78 -23.01 -39.58
CA SER A 665 31.15 -23.62 -40.79
C SER A 665 30.52 -22.58 -41.72
N GLY A 666 29.92 -21.55 -41.15
CA GLY A 666 29.27 -20.48 -41.90
C GLY A 666 28.30 -19.68 -41.04
N MET A 667 28.22 -18.40 -41.34
CA MET A 667 27.43 -17.43 -40.54
C MET A 667 25.93 -17.84 -40.41
N MET A 668 25.31 -18.30 -41.51
CA MET A 668 23.90 -18.65 -41.52
C MET A 668 23.62 -19.94 -40.74
N ASP A 669 24.44 -20.96 -40.94
CA ASP A 669 24.28 -22.26 -40.28
C ASP A 669 24.47 -22.14 -38.76
N GLU A 670 25.47 -21.37 -38.33
CA GLU A 670 25.74 -21.09 -36.92
C GLU A 670 24.64 -20.24 -36.29
N HIS A 671 24.16 -19.21 -37.01
CA HIS A 671 23.00 -18.42 -36.56
C HIS A 671 21.77 -19.31 -36.34
N LEU A 672 21.46 -20.19 -37.29
CA LEU A 672 20.32 -21.11 -37.21
C LEU A 672 20.50 -22.14 -36.08
N ALA A 673 21.72 -22.61 -35.86
CA ALA A 673 22.05 -23.52 -34.77
C ALA A 673 21.76 -22.87 -33.40
N VAL A 674 22.15 -21.60 -33.20
CA VAL A 674 21.86 -20.85 -31.98
C VAL A 674 20.36 -20.61 -31.83
N ARG A 675 19.65 -20.23 -32.91
CA ARG A 675 18.21 -19.92 -32.85
C ARG A 675 17.35 -21.16 -32.59
N ASN A 676 17.74 -22.31 -33.07
CA ASN A 676 16.94 -23.55 -33.01
C ASN A 676 17.41 -24.54 -31.91
N ALA A 677 18.66 -24.42 -31.46
CA ALA A 677 19.26 -25.31 -30.46
C ALA A 677 20.10 -24.55 -29.45
N ALA A 678 21.42 -24.53 -29.61
CA ALA A 678 22.37 -23.80 -28.76
C ALA A 678 23.65 -23.51 -29.53
N GLY A 679 24.34 -22.43 -29.10
CA GLY A 679 25.70 -22.09 -29.53
C GLY A 679 26.56 -21.68 -28.36
N LEU A 680 27.83 -21.98 -28.45
CA LEU A 680 28.88 -21.64 -27.50
C LEU A 680 29.76 -20.53 -28.08
N PHE A 681 29.94 -19.44 -27.33
CA PHE A 681 30.67 -18.26 -27.76
C PHE A 681 31.82 -17.99 -26.81
N ASP A 682 33.02 -17.76 -27.37
CA ASP A 682 34.14 -17.15 -26.65
C ASP A 682 33.83 -15.65 -26.47
N VAL A 683 33.66 -15.20 -25.22
CA VAL A 683 33.43 -13.81 -24.87
C VAL A 683 34.55 -13.26 -23.98
N THR A 684 35.72 -13.90 -24.03
CA THR A 684 36.91 -13.55 -23.21
C THR A 684 37.46 -12.16 -23.54
N HIS A 685 37.05 -11.56 -24.66
CA HIS A 685 37.43 -10.18 -25.01
C HIS A 685 36.78 -9.13 -24.09
N MET A 686 35.68 -9.45 -23.45
CA MET A 686 35.03 -8.55 -22.46
C MET A 686 35.93 -8.33 -21.26
N GLY A 687 35.94 -7.11 -20.70
CA GLY A 687 36.58 -6.83 -19.41
C GLY A 687 35.80 -7.47 -18.27
N VAL A 688 36.49 -8.12 -17.35
CA VAL A 688 35.87 -8.75 -16.16
C VAL A 688 36.67 -8.40 -14.93
N TRP A 689 35.98 -7.75 -13.99
CA TRP A 689 36.59 -7.29 -12.75
C TRP A 689 35.81 -7.78 -11.55
N ASP A 690 36.44 -7.77 -10.38
CA ASP A 690 35.68 -7.82 -9.13
C ASP A 690 35.94 -6.60 -8.25
N ALA A 691 34.92 -6.26 -7.48
CA ALA A 691 34.94 -5.24 -6.46
C ALA A 691 34.54 -5.89 -5.12
N LYS A 692 35.47 -5.95 -4.17
CA LYS A 692 35.26 -6.61 -2.88
C LYS A 692 35.58 -5.69 -1.70
N GLY A 693 34.92 -5.96 -0.56
CA GLY A 693 35.19 -5.28 0.70
C GLY A 693 34.05 -4.37 1.16
N GLU A 694 34.13 -3.93 2.42
CA GLU A 694 33.06 -3.20 3.12
C GLU A 694 32.60 -1.92 2.43
N GLY A 695 33.25 -1.36 1.51
CA GLY A 695 32.82 -0.18 0.73
C GLY A 695 32.34 -0.48 -0.67
N ALA A 696 32.42 -1.75 -1.14
CA ALA A 696 32.20 -2.08 -2.54
C ALA A 696 30.81 -1.68 -3.07
N CYS A 697 29.76 -1.95 -2.31
CA CYS A 697 28.40 -1.58 -2.68
C CYS A 697 28.25 -0.05 -2.86
N ALA A 698 28.63 0.72 -1.86
CA ALA A 698 28.51 2.16 -1.89
C ALA A 698 29.38 2.82 -2.97
N PHE A 699 30.55 2.29 -3.17
CA PHE A 699 31.46 2.74 -4.22
C PHE A 699 30.84 2.55 -5.60
N LEU A 700 30.39 1.34 -5.92
CA LEU A 700 29.75 1.04 -7.21
C LEU A 700 28.44 1.81 -7.40
N ASP A 701 27.63 1.91 -6.35
CA ASP A 701 26.37 2.65 -6.39
C ASP A 701 26.55 4.14 -6.73
N SER A 702 27.71 4.72 -6.31
CA SER A 702 28.06 6.12 -6.61
C SER A 702 28.53 6.37 -8.04
N LEU A 703 28.94 5.32 -8.75
CA LEU A 703 29.45 5.39 -10.13
C LEU A 703 28.41 5.04 -11.17
N CYS A 704 27.35 4.36 -10.76
CA CYS A 704 26.36 3.75 -11.66
C CYS A 704 25.07 4.55 -11.74
N ALA A 705 24.48 4.57 -12.93
CA ALA A 705 23.18 5.19 -13.16
C ALA A 705 22.02 4.43 -12.49
N ASN A 706 22.20 3.15 -12.16
CA ASN A 706 21.17 2.32 -11.56
C ASN A 706 21.54 1.91 -10.14
N GLU A 707 20.57 1.58 -9.30
CA GLU A 707 20.74 1.31 -7.86
C GLU A 707 21.40 -0.05 -7.62
N VAL A 708 22.73 -0.07 -7.42
CA VAL A 708 23.50 -1.28 -7.10
C VAL A 708 23.12 -1.81 -5.71
N ALA A 709 22.80 -0.93 -4.78
CA ALA A 709 22.40 -1.28 -3.42
C ALA A 709 21.09 -2.09 -3.37
N ALA A 710 20.27 -2.07 -4.42
CA ALA A 710 19.04 -2.87 -4.52
C ALA A 710 19.31 -4.36 -4.83
N LEU A 711 20.50 -4.72 -5.32
CA LEU A 711 20.84 -6.10 -5.68
C LEU A 711 20.92 -7.02 -4.47
N ALA A 712 20.23 -8.15 -4.54
CA ALA A 712 20.45 -9.28 -3.64
C ALA A 712 21.51 -10.25 -4.23
N PRO A 713 22.19 -11.06 -3.39
CA PRO A 713 23.07 -12.11 -3.88
C PRO A 713 22.41 -13.02 -4.91
N GLY A 714 23.08 -13.28 -6.02
CA GLY A 714 22.57 -14.05 -7.17
C GLY A 714 21.82 -13.22 -8.22
N GLN A 715 21.62 -11.93 -7.99
CA GLN A 715 21.00 -11.01 -8.97
C GLN A 715 22.05 -10.26 -9.77
N SER A 716 21.66 -9.80 -10.96
CA SER A 716 22.44 -8.95 -11.82
C SER A 716 21.71 -7.68 -12.23
N LEU A 717 22.45 -6.66 -12.61
CA LEU A 717 21.97 -5.34 -12.97
C LEU A 717 22.69 -4.86 -14.23
N TYR A 718 21.92 -4.44 -15.24
CA TYR A 718 22.43 -3.66 -16.36
C TYR A 718 22.43 -2.18 -15.98
N THR A 719 23.56 -1.51 -16.16
CA THR A 719 23.73 -0.11 -15.75
C THR A 719 24.74 0.60 -16.64
N HIS A 720 25.06 1.87 -16.33
CA HIS A 720 26.02 2.68 -17.04
C HIS A 720 26.96 3.34 -16.02
N PHE A 721 28.22 3.46 -16.34
CA PHE A 721 29.10 4.43 -15.70
C PHE A 721 28.84 5.83 -16.29
N LEU A 722 28.76 6.82 -15.42
CA LEU A 722 28.49 8.21 -15.79
C LEU A 722 29.66 9.12 -15.39
N ASP A 723 29.94 10.12 -16.21
CA ASP A 723 30.80 11.25 -15.86
C ASP A 723 30.03 12.25 -14.95
N PRO A 724 30.69 13.26 -14.37
CA PRO A 724 30.02 14.24 -13.49
C PRO A 724 28.98 15.14 -14.21
N ASP A 725 28.94 15.11 -15.56
CA ASP A 725 27.92 15.81 -16.37
C ASP A 725 26.73 14.87 -16.74
N GLY A 726 26.75 13.63 -16.26
CA GLY A 726 25.73 12.60 -16.54
C GLY A 726 25.85 11.97 -17.93
N ARG A 727 26.99 12.15 -18.61
CA ARG A 727 27.25 11.49 -19.91
C ARG A 727 27.70 10.06 -19.67
N VAL A 728 27.28 9.15 -20.55
CA VAL A 728 27.62 7.75 -20.47
C VAL A 728 29.10 7.55 -20.82
N ILE A 729 29.84 6.94 -19.91
CA ILE A 729 31.21 6.46 -20.13
C ILE A 729 31.17 5.11 -20.82
N ASP A 730 30.43 4.14 -20.26
CA ASP A 730 30.14 2.83 -20.84
C ASP A 730 28.86 2.22 -20.23
N ASP A 731 28.32 1.21 -20.92
CA ASP A 731 27.28 0.34 -20.38
C ASP A 731 27.90 -0.98 -19.88
N LEU A 732 27.35 -1.54 -18.78
CA LEU A 732 27.97 -2.68 -18.12
C LEU A 732 26.96 -3.53 -17.36
N MET A 733 27.41 -4.76 -17.01
CA MET A 733 26.68 -5.66 -16.13
C MET A 733 27.38 -5.77 -14.77
N ILE A 734 26.61 -5.68 -13.69
CA ILE A 734 27.04 -5.96 -12.32
C ILE A 734 26.29 -7.18 -11.79
N TYR A 735 27.04 -8.14 -11.25
CA TYR A 735 26.53 -9.34 -10.61
C TYR A 735 26.84 -9.29 -9.13
N CYS A 736 25.81 -9.37 -8.26
CA CYS A 736 25.99 -9.44 -6.82
C CYS A 736 26.23 -10.89 -6.40
N ARG A 737 27.46 -11.21 -5.97
CA ARG A 737 27.82 -12.54 -5.46
C ARG A 737 27.69 -12.65 -3.93
N GLY A 738 27.68 -11.51 -3.26
CA GLY A 738 27.54 -11.37 -1.81
C GLY A 738 27.35 -9.92 -1.42
N ARG A 739 27.15 -9.66 -0.13
CA ARG A 739 26.89 -8.30 0.40
C ARG A 739 27.98 -7.28 -0.03
N ASP A 740 29.24 -7.71 -0.06
CA ASP A 740 30.41 -6.89 -0.34
C ASP A 740 31.29 -7.54 -1.42
N ASP A 741 30.69 -8.28 -2.36
CA ASP A 741 31.38 -9.02 -3.44
C ASP A 741 30.56 -8.93 -4.74
N TYR A 742 31.11 -8.17 -5.71
CA TYR A 742 30.50 -7.90 -6.99
C TYR A 742 31.42 -8.30 -8.12
N LEU A 743 30.86 -8.92 -9.18
CA LEU A 743 31.52 -9.14 -10.46
C LEU A 743 30.99 -8.09 -11.45
N ILE A 744 31.89 -7.50 -12.22
CA ILE A 744 31.62 -6.44 -13.17
C ILE A 744 32.08 -6.88 -14.53
N VAL A 745 31.23 -6.77 -15.54
CA VAL A 745 31.53 -7.09 -16.94
C VAL A 745 31.33 -5.85 -17.79
N VAL A 746 32.40 -5.38 -18.44
CA VAL A 746 32.42 -4.17 -19.27
C VAL A 746 32.73 -4.51 -20.73
N ASN A 747 32.42 -3.58 -21.63
CA ASN A 747 32.63 -3.77 -23.07
C ASN A 747 34.13 -3.79 -23.41
N ALA A 748 34.51 -4.70 -24.32
CA ALA A 748 35.89 -4.92 -24.69
C ALA A 748 36.64 -3.67 -25.21
N ALA A 749 35.92 -2.82 -25.98
CA ALA A 749 36.49 -1.61 -26.55
C ALA A 749 36.77 -0.52 -25.51
N ASN A 750 36.09 -0.60 -24.36
CA ASN A 750 36.13 0.39 -23.27
C ASN A 750 36.86 -0.10 -22.02
N ASP A 751 37.25 -1.39 -21.95
CA ASP A 751 37.83 -2.03 -20.74
C ASP A 751 38.97 -1.22 -20.12
N GLU A 752 39.94 -0.75 -20.91
CA GLU A 752 41.07 0.02 -20.41
C GLU A 752 40.67 1.42 -19.90
N LYS A 753 39.74 2.10 -20.62
CA LYS A 753 39.22 3.39 -20.25
C LYS A 753 38.39 3.29 -18.94
N ASP A 754 37.53 2.31 -18.86
CA ASP A 754 36.65 2.10 -17.72
C ASP A 754 37.45 1.70 -16.48
N TRP A 755 38.45 0.84 -16.65
CA TRP A 755 39.39 0.49 -15.58
C TRP A 755 40.18 1.70 -15.05
N ALA A 756 40.64 2.58 -15.96
CA ALA A 756 41.31 3.82 -15.59
C ALA A 756 40.36 4.77 -14.84
N TRP A 757 39.10 4.92 -15.30
CA TRP A 757 38.07 5.73 -14.66
C TRP A 757 37.78 5.24 -13.25
N VAL A 758 37.44 3.96 -13.08
CA VAL A 758 37.06 3.39 -11.78
C VAL A 758 38.22 3.50 -10.77
N ASN A 759 39.47 3.27 -11.19
CA ASN A 759 40.63 3.45 -10.33
C ASN A 759 40.92 4.92 -9.97
N ALA A 760 40.80 5.84 -10.92
CA ALA A 760 40.95 7.26 -10.67
C ALA A 760 39.91 7.78 -9.64
N VAL A 761 38.69 7.32 -9.75
CA VAL A 761 37.61 7.63 -8.76
C VAL A 761 37.95 6.98 -7.41
N ARG A 762 38.37 5.71 -7.38
CA ARG A 762 38.76 5.02 -6.12
C ARG A 762 39.90 5.75 -5.41
N GLU A 763 40.86 6.23 -6.16
CA GLU A 763 41.98 6.99 -5.63
C GLU A 763 41.63 8.44 -5.23
N GLY A 764 40.43 8.92 -5.60
CA GLY A 764 39.96 10.29 -5.34
C GLY A 764 40.76 11.32 -6.11
N LYS A 765 41.12 11.02 -7.34
CA LYS A 765 41.97 11.87 -8.22
C LYS A 765 41.15 12.70 -9.23
N VAL A 766 39.88 12.35 -9.46
CA VAL A 766 39.02 12.98 -10.48
C VAL A 766 37.70 13.46 -9.90
N CYS A 767 37.19 14.51 -10.51
CA CYS A 767 35.86 15.05 -10.18
C CYS A 767 34.74 14.03 -10.53
N ILE A 768 33.80 13.84 -9.58
CA ILE A 768 32.64 12.96 -9.73
C ILE A 768 31.31 13.73 -9.55
N ASP A 769 31.37 15.00 -9.12
CA ASP A 769 30.18 15.80 -8.81
C ASP A 769 30.48 17.28 -9.13
N ARG A 770 29.73 17.86 -10.07
CA ARG A 770 29.93 19.28 -10.51
C ARG A 770 29.56 20.28 -9.44
N GLU A 771 28.56 19.97 -8.62
CA GLU A 771 28.14 20.85 -7.53
C GLU A 771 29.16 20.83 -6.37
N ARG A 772 29.93 19.75 -6.27
CA ARG A 772 30.91 19.51 -5.21
C ARG A 772 32.22 18.95 -5.80
N PRO A 773 32.97 19.79 -6.51
CA PRO A 773 34.10 19.30 -7.31
C PRO A 773 35.27 18.71 -6.50
N GLY A 774 35.26 18.89 -5.19
CA GLY A 774 36.22 18.25 -4.26
C GLY A 774 35.71 16.93 -3.65
N ALA A 775 34.47 16.52 -3.97
CA ALA A 775 33.84 15.31 -3.43
C ALA A 775 34.52 14.04 -3.93
N ARG A 776 34.61 13.04 -3.04
CA ARG A 776 35.17 11.71 -3.34
C ARG A 776 34.13 10.63 -3.14
N ALA A 777 34.25 9.54 -3.91
CA ALA A 777 33.30 8.43 -3.88
C ALA A 777 33.22 7.79 -2.47
N PRO A 778 32.02 7.49 -1.97
CA PRO A 778 31.83 6.75 -0.73
C PRO A 778 32.41 5.34 -0.83
N GLY A 779 32.86 4.79 0.29
CA GLY A 779 33.37 3.42 0.34
C GLY A 779 34.71 3.17 -0.38
N ARG A 780 35.30 4.18 -1.05
CA ARG A 780 36.52 4.06 -1.86
C ARG A 780 37.68 3.46 -1.10
N ASN A 781 37.82 3.72 0.19
CA ASN A 781 38.93 3.22 1.04
C ASN A 781 38.73 1.76 1.48
N GLY A 782 37.50 1.25 1.40
CA GLY A 782 37.17 -0.12 1.78
C GLY A 782 36.96 -1.08 0.59
N VAL A 783 37.06 -0.58 -0.65
CA VAL A 783 36.90 -1.40 -1.84
C VAL A 783 38.25 -1.84 -2.41
N VAL A 784 38.36 -3.11 -2.72
CA VAL A 784 39.49 -3.70 -3.45
C VAL A 784 38.98 -4.07 -4.86
N LEU A 785 39.62 -3.49 -5.89
CA LEU A 785 39.33 -3.77 -7.29
C LEU A 785 40.39 -4.72 -7.85
N ARG A 786 39.98 -5.74 -8.56
CA ARG A 786 40.88 -6.64 -9.28
C ARG A 786 40.42 -6.85 -10.71
N ASN A 787 41.33 -6.74 -11.66
CA ASN A 787 41.06 -7.15 -13.06
C ASN A 787 41.29 -8.68 -13.18
N LEU A 788 40.21 -9.42 -13.42
CA LEU A 788 40.27 -10.89 -13.49
C LEU A 788 40.80 -11.41 -14.84
N ARG A 789 41.13 -10.52 -15.77
CA ARG A 789 41.88 -10.83 -17.00
C ARG A 789 43.40 -10.71 -16.78
N ASP A 790 43.84 -10.05 -15.72
CA ASP A 790 45.24 -9.86 -15.41
C ASP A 790 45.81 -11.09 -14.70
N ARG A 791 47.03 -11.47 -15.09
CA ARG A 791 47.78 -12.59 -14.48
C ARG A 791 48.03 -12.44 -12.99
N THR A 792 48.01 -11.22 -12.47
CA THR A 792 48.11 -10.96 -11.02
C THR A 792 46.92 -11.51 -10.23
N SER A 793 45.81 -11.82 -10.88
CA SER A 793 44.65 -12.45 -10.26
C SER A 793 44.83 -13.96 -9.99
N GLY A 794 45.95 -14.57 -10.47
CA GLY A 794 46.33 -15.94 -10.16
C GLY A 794 45.24 -16.97 -10.55
N THR A 795 44.85 -17.79 -9.58
CA THR A 795 43.79 -18.81 -9.78
C THR A 795 42.40 -18.23 -10.00
N ASP A 796 42.18 -16.95 -9.73
CA ASP A 796 40.89 -16.26 -9.93
C ASP A 796 40.77 -15.68 -11.34
N MET A 797 41.79 -15.82 -12.19
CA MET A 797 41.78 -15.40 -13.58
C MET A 797 40.61 -16.06 -14.34
N ARG A 798 39.88 -15.30 -15.15
CA ARG A 798 38.67 -15.78 -15.86
C ARG A 798 38.87 -15.89 -17.35
N VAL A 799 38.24 -16.92 -17.89
CA VAL A 799 37.90 -17.09 -19.31
C VAL A 799 36.37 -17.17 -19.33
N ASP A 800 35.72 -16.41 -20.18
CA ASP A 800 34.28 -16.37 -20.22
C ASP A 800 33.75 -16.97 -21.52
N ILE A 801 32.78 -17.86 -21.34
CA ILE A 801 32.08 -18.55 -22.41
C ILE A 801 30.59 -18.33 -22.23
N ALA A 802 29.90 -17.88 -23.29
CA ALA A 802 28.47 -17.73 -23.30
C ALA A 802 27.79 -18.89 -24.02
N LEU A 803 26.94 -19.63 -23.33
CA LEU A 803 26.04 -20.65 -23.93
C LEU A 803 24.69 -20.03 -24.19
N GLN A 804 24.28 -19.92 -25.46
CA GLN A 804 23.10 -19.20 -25.92
C GLN A 804 22.17 -20.13 -26.71
N GLY A 805 20.87 -19.83 -26.71
CA GLY A 805 19.84 -20.53 -27.51
C GLY A 805 18.78 -21.26 -26.67
N PRO A 806 17.67 -21.70 -27.29
CA PRO A 806 16.54 -22.30 -26.58
C PRO A 806 16.86 -23.60 -25.83
N ALA A 807 17.92 -24.32 -26.20
CA ALA A 807 18.36 -25.54 -25.52
C ALA A 807 19.45 -25.29 -24.48
N SER A 808 19.94 -24.04 -24.30
CA SER A 808 21.06 -23.73 -23.42
C SER A 808 20.84 -24.11 -21.93
N THR A 809 19.60 -24.06 -21.48
CA THR A 809 19.23 -24.43 -20.08
C THR A 809 19.16 -25.96 -19.87
N LYS A 810 19.24 -26.75 -20.94
CA LYS A 810 19.22 -28.24 -20.88
C LYS A 810 20.62 -28.85 -20.97
N ILE A 811 21.58 -28.04 -21.40
CA ILE A 811 23.00 -28.39 -21.51
C ILE A 811 23.73 -28.02 -20.22
#